data_20b084f842fde665221122a502487439
#
_entry.id   20b084f842fde665221122a502487439
#
_cell.length_a   1.000
_cell.length_b   1.000
_cell.length_c   1.000
_cell.angle_alpha   90.00
_cell.angle_beta   90.00
_cell.angle_gamma   90.00
#
_symmetry.space_group_name_H-M   'P 1'
#
loop_
_entity.id
_entity.type
_entity.pdbx_description
1 polymer ?
#
loop_
_entity_poly.entity_id
_entity_poly.type
_entity_poly.pdbx_seq_one_letter_code
_entity_poly.pdbx_strand_id
1 'polypeptide(L)'
;MRLLHCSSLGDVTLTDDLRDNIPAYAILSHTWGKDDEEVTFRDMESGSGRGKKGYEKIKFCGEQAARDGLQYFWVDTCCINKANHAELQHAINSMFRWYRNAAKCYVYLSDVSSPSVEIFDELAQLSWDSGLSQSRWFTRGWTLQELLAPRSVQFFSYEGMLLGDKTSLQRAIHRITGIPELALQGGHLFQYDADEPFQWMGRRQTGCPEDKVYALLGILDVTLSIDYNEGETKARERLRKVLDKRNECIRDLHSTDPRIDKRRIEDSKGGLLEDAYRWIFDSREFKTWSNIQQSQLLWIRGEPGKGKTMLLCGIINELSKPTANTTLLSYFFCHATDARINNAIAVLRGLLYMFVQQQPSLASHLQKKYDLAGRALFEDTNAWVALSEIFNNILQDPSLSNTYLVVDALDECVTGLPELLSLIVQTSSTSSRAKWIVSSRNWPSIERDLDYATRRVRLSLELNETSVSAAVASYIRLKVDMLAKKAKYDDNTRDAVQHHLLSNASGTFLWVALVCQELRDVSAWEVEDRVKEFPPGLDTLYWRMLDQIWSSRHAKLCSNILAIVSVVRRPITLDELTCFVEMPTRVSGNDKALAEIIALCGSFLTLRERTIAFVHQSAKDFLVQKAYDEIYPSKIEHVHYMIFSKSLQVMSQTLRRDIYDLTAPGFPIHQVKRPNPDPLSSARYSCIYWVDHLLSCDLSANAAHDLHNGGSVHKFLLRSYLYWLEALSLIGELSAVILMMTSLQPRLDVSFNLYYYHKCL
;
A
#
# COMPACT_ATOMS: atom_id res chain seq x y z
N MET A 1 16.65 29.75 -2.15
CA MET A 1 15.70 30.54 -1.33
C MET A 1 16.46 31.62 -0.58
N ARG A 2 16.07 32.90 -0.68
CA ARG A 2 16.66 33.97 0.14
C ARG A 2 15.80 34.22 1.36
N LEU A 3 16.42 34.64 2.46
CA LEU A 3 15.76 34.97 3.71
C LEU A 3 16.10 36.39 4.12
N LEU A 4 15.26 36.99 4.93
CA LEU A 4 15.54 38.24 5.62
C LEU A 4 16.13 37.93 6.99
N HIS A 5 17.07 38.78 7.43
CA HIS A 5 17.70 38.72 8.74
C HIS A 5 17.63 40.10 9.40
N CYS A 6 17.18 40.17 10.65
CA CYS A 6 17.21 41.38 11.45
C CYS A 6 18.55 41.46 12.19
N SER A 7 19.29 42.53 11.95
CA SER A 7 20.49 42.84 12.74
C SER A 7 20.12 43.28 14.16
N SER A 8 21.09 43.24 15.08
CA SER A 8 20.94 43.76 16.44
C SER A 8 20.58 45.25 16.53
N LEU A 9 20.77 45.98 15.45
CA LEU A 9 20.44 47.41 15.31
C LEU A 9 19.06 47.63 14.67
N GLY A 10 18.31 46.58 14.38
CA GLY A 10 16.97 46.64 13.75
C GLY A 10 16.97 46.79 12.22
N ASP A 11 18.14 46.70 11.59
CA ASP A 11 18.24 46.71 10.13
C ASP A 11 17.89 45.37 9.52
N VAL A 12 17.01 45.37 8.52
CA VAL A 12 16.62 44.15 7.77
C VAL A 12 17.49 44.06 6.54
N THR A 13 18.18 42.90 6.40
CA THR A 13 19.06 42.58 5.27
C THR A 13 18.63 41.27 4.62
N LEU A 14 18.88 41.15 3.30
CA LEU A 14 18.60 39.93 2.53
C LEU A 14 19.83 39.03 2.51
N THR A 15 19.65 37.73 2.69
CA THR A 15 20.73 36.72 2.55
C THR A 15 21.03 36.42 1.09
N ASP A 16 22.18 35.79 0.84
CA ASP A 16 22.41 35.11 -0.44
C ASP A 16 21.41 33.95 -0.67
N ASP A 17 21.41 33.41 -1.90
CA ASP A 17 20.52 32.27 -2.24
C ASP A 17 20.94 30.99 -1.53
N LEU A 18 20.20 30.61 -0.51
CA LEU A 18 20.42 29.42 0.30
C LEU A 18 19.88 28.19 -0.44
N ARG A 19 20.72 27.20 -0.71
CA ARG A 19 20.37 25.95 -1.37
C ARG A 19 20.29 24.77 -0.40
N ASP A 20 21.27 24.70 0.51
CA ASP A 20 21.41 23.65 1.52
C ASP A 20 21.46 24.26 2.92
N ASN A 21 21.10 23.48 3.94
CA ASN A 21 21.13 23.85 5.36
C ASN A 21 20.37 25.17 5.66
N ILE A 22 19.14 25.29 5.11
CA ILE A 22 18.26 26.44 5.37
C ILE A 22 17.98 26.51 6.88
N PRO A 23 18.31 27.63 7.55
CA PRO A 23 18.06 27.80 8.99
C PRO A 23 16.55 27.81 9.29
N ALA A 24 16.17 27.66 10.57
CA ALA A 24 14.79 27.84 10.99
C ALA A 24 14.35 29.29 10.72
N TYR A 25 13.19 29.48 10.12
CA TYR A 25 12.67 30.77 9.71
C TYR A 25 11.16 30.89 9.95
N ALA A 26 10.73 32.17 10.16
CA ALA A 26 9.33 32.53 10.09
C ALA A 26 8.92 32.90 8.65
N ILE A 27 7.63 32.85 8.34
CA ILE A 27 7.11 33.25 7.03
C ILE A 27 5.91 34.19 7.20
N LEU A 28 5.88 35.24 6.42
CA LEU A 28 4.77 36.19 6.42
C LEU A 28 3.72 35.80 5.39
N SER A 29 2.47 35.76 5.81
CA SER A 29 1.30 35.67 4.95
C SER A 29 0.51 36.97 5.04
N HIS A 30 0.29 37.65 3.91
CA HIS A 30 -0.36 38.94 3.91
C HIS A 30 -1.07 39.25 2.60
N THR A 31 -1.95 40.25 2.62
CA THR A 31 -2.52 40.83 1.41
C THR A 31 -1.63 41.95 0.88
N TRP A 32 -1.37 41.95 -0.43
CA TRP A 32 -0.63 43.01 -1.08
C TRP A 32 -1.44 44.31 -1.12
N GLY A 33 -0.77 45.43 -0.92
CA GLY A 33 -1.27 46.75 -1.19
C GLY A 33 -1.14 47.13 -2.66
N LYS A 34 -1.03 48.42 -2.96
CA LYS A 34 -0.70 48.89 -4.31
C LYS A 34 0.76 48.58 -4.62
N ASP A 35 1.08 48.40 -5.91
CA ASP A 35 2.43 48.05 -6.36
C ASP A 35 3.51 49.04 -5.92
N ASP A 36 3.17 50.34 -5.85
CA ASP A 36 4.06 51.40 -5.38
C ASP A 36 4.25 51.44 -3.85
N GLU A 37 3.31 50.82 -3.12
CA GLU A 37 3.36 50.74 -1.64
C GLU A 37 4.15 49.52 -1.16
N GLU A 38 4.27 48.46 -1.96
CA GLU A 38 4.98 47.22 -1.57
C GLU A 38 6.50 47.32 -1.73
N VAL A 39 7.23 46.67 -0.82
CA VAL A 39 8.69 46.59 -0.87
C VAL A 39 9.07 45.45 -1.79
N THR A 40 9.79 45.77 -2.85
CA THR A 40 10.25 44.79 -3.86
C THR A 40 11.66 44.26 -3.56
N PHE A 41 12.09 43.21 -4.26
CA PHE A 41 13.45 42.72 -4.21
C PHE A 41 14.49 43.82 -4.53
N ARG A 42 14.22 44.67 -5.54
CA ARG A 42 15.09 45.81 -5.90
C ARG A 42 15.16 46.85 -4.81
N ASP A 43 14.07 47.13 -4.11
CA ASP A 43 14.06 48.08 -2.99
C ASP A 43 14.94 47.60 -1.84
N MET A 44 15.01 46.28 -1.62
CA MET A 44 15.90 45.68 -0.61
C MET A 44 17.36 45.79 -1.03
N GLU A 45 17.69 45.50 -2.29
CA GLU A 45 19.05 45.62 -2.81
C GLU A 45 19.56 47.06 -2.77
N SER A 46 18.71 48.06 -3.10
CA SER A 46 19.08 49.47 -3.11
C SER A 46 18.96 50.17 -1.76
N GLY A 47 18.33 49.51 -0.77
CA GLY A 47 18.04 50.10 0.53
C GLY A 47 16.92 51.17 0.52
N SER A 48 16.17 51.29 -0.59
CA SER A 48 15.11 52.33 -0.76
C SER A 48 13.75 51.93 -0.17
N GLY A 49 13.59 50.71 0.29
CA GLY A 49 12.28 50.16 0.72
C GLY A 49 11.72 50.71 2.05
N ARG A 50 12.56 51.37 2.88
CA ARG A 50 12.17 51.77 4.25
C ARG A 50 11.04 52.81 4.30
N GLY A 51 10.87 53.63 3.26
CA GLY A 51 9.84 54.69 3.18
C GLY A 51 8.47 54.18 2.68
N LYS A 52 8.38 52.94 2.24
CA LYS A 52 7.15 52.37 1.70
C LYS A 52 6.26 51.80 2.81
N LYS A 53 4.94 51.92 2.69
CA LYS A 53 3.97 51.37 3.67
C LYS A 53 4.15 49.88 3.89
N GLY A 54 4.47 49.13 2.85
CA GLY A 54 4.74 47.67 2.92
C GLY A 54 5.90 47.30 3.84
N TYR A 55 6.79 48.24 4.19
CA TYR A 55 7.88 47.97 5.11
C TYR A 55 7.41 47.70 6.54
N GLU A 56 6.25 48.26 6.96
CA GLU A 56 5.67 48.00 8.28
C GLU A 56 5.36 46.51 8.48
N LYS A 57 4.88 45.80 7.44
CA LYS A 57 4.61 44.38 7.48
C LYS A 57 5.90 43.55 7.63
N ILE A 58 6.98 43.96 6.95
CA ILE A 58 8.30 43.32 7.03
C ILE A 58 8.86 43.52 8.45
N LYS A 59 8.75 44.74 9.00
CA LYS A 59 9.17 45.03 10.36
C LYS A 59 8.38 44.22 11.39
N PHE A 60 7.05 44.17 11.25
CA PHE A 60 6.18 43.34 12.09
C PHE A 60 6.64 41.87 12.09
N CYS A 61 6.87 41.31 10.90
CA CYS A 61 7.30 39.91 10.77
C CYS A 61 8.64 39.66 11.45
N GLY A 62 9.62 40.55 11.28
CA GLY A 62 10.93 40.46 11.91
C GLY A 62 10.87 40.59 13.43
N GLU A 63 10.08 41.54 13.96
CA GLU A 63 9.87 41.68 15.40
C GLU A 63 9.18 40.46 16.02
N GLN A 64 8.17 39.91 15.33
CA GLN A 64 7.47 38.72 15.82
C GLN A 64 8.36 37.48 15.74
N ALA A 65 9.17 37.33 14.68
CA ALA A 65 10.16 36.27 14.57
C ALA A 65 11.18 36.31 15.71
N ALA A 66 11.68 37.53 16.04
CA ALA A 66 12.61 37.70 17.15
C ALA A 66 12.00 37.35 18.52
N ARG A 67 10.71 37.67 18.75
CA ARG A 67 9.97 37.26 19.96
C ARG A 67 9.87 35.76 20.10
N ASP A 68 9.73 35.03 18.95
CA ASP A 68 9.66 33.57 18.89
C ASP A 68 11.05 32.92 18.81
N GLY A 69 12.15 33.67 18.94
CA GLY A 69 13.53 33.18 18.94
C GLY A 69 14.08 32.82 17.55
N LEU A 70 13.43 33.29 16.49
CA LEU A 70 13.84 33.06 15.10
C LEU A 70 14.64 34.28 14.59
N GLN A 71 15.82 34.00 13.99
CA GLN A 71 16.69 35.04 13.43
C GLN A 71 16.37 35.37 11.97
N TYR A 72 15.69 34.46 11.28
CA TYR A 72 15.41 34.56 9.85
C TYR A 72 13.90 34.52 9.59
N PHE A 73 13.51 35.25 8.57
CA PHE A 73 12.13 35.25 8.09
C PHE A 73 12.04 35.47 6.58
N TRP A 74 10.88 35.14 5.99
CA TRP A 74 10.66 35.20 4.55
C TRP A 74 9.40 36.00 4.23
N VAL A 75 9.48 36.83 3.16
CA VAL A 75 8.37 37.62 2.64
C VAL A 75 8.38 37.56 1.12
N ASP A 76 7.26 37.19 0.50
CA ASP A 76 7.13 36.94 -0.94
C ASP A 76 7.38 38.16 -1.83
N THR A 77 7.11 39.36 -1.34
CA THR A 77 7.27 40.61 -2.11
C THR A 77 8.74 40.94 -2.36
N CYS A 78 9.61 40.68 -1.40
CA CYS A 78 11.00 41.13 -1.42
C CYS A 78 12.07 40.03 -1.41
N CYS A 79 11.71 38.76 -1.09
CA CYS A 79 12.65 37.65 -1.14
C CYS A 79 12.75 36.97 -2.53
N ILE A 80 11.86 37.32 -3.47
CA ILE A 80 11.83 36.78 -4.83
C ILE A 80 12.15 37.87 -5.84
N ASN A 81 13.15 37.64 -6.71
CA ASN A 81 13.37 38.49 -7.87
C ASN A 81 12.39 38.16 -8.99
N LYS A 82 11.23 38.80 -9.00
CA LYS A 82 10.16 38.56 -9.99
C LYS A 82 10.54 38.94 -11.43
N ALA A 83 11.60 39.75 -11.62
CA ALA A 83 12.12 40.09 -12.93
C ALA A 83 12.94 38.92 -13.55
N ASN A 84 13.41 37.97 -12.74
CA ASN A 84 14.09 36.78 -13.21
C ASN A 84 13.08 35.65 -13.39
N HIS A 85 12.75 35.35 -14.65
CA HIS A 85 11.73 34.32 -14.98
C HIS A 85 12.05 32.91 -14.44
N ALA A 86 13.33 32.53 -14.46
CA ALA A 86 13.72 31.21 -13.94
C ALA A 86 13.56 31.10 -12.41
N GLU A 87 13.88 32.20 -11.70
CA GLU A 87 13.69 32.31 -10.25
C GLU A 87 12.20 32.33 -9.89
N LEU A 88 11.40 33.08 -10.62
CA LEU A 88 9.95 33.17 -10.42
C LEU A 88 9.30 31.79 -10.62
N GLN A 89 9.65 31.07 -11.68
CA GLN A 89 9.17 29.73 -11.93
C GLN A 89 9.56 28.75 -10.81
N HIS A 90 10.81 28.82 -10.34
CA HIS A 90 11.26 28.01 -9.21
C HIS A 90 10.50 28.36 -7.92
N ALA A 91 10.29 29.63 -7.65
CA ALA A 91 9.59 30.12 -6.47
C ALA A 91 8.14 29.62 -6.43
N ILE A 92 7.38 29.78 -7.54
CA ILE A 92 5.99 29.35 -7.64
C ILE A 92 5.85 27.83 -7.37
N ASN A 93 6.70 27.01 -8.00
CA ASN A 93 6.68 25.55 -7.77
C ASN A 93 7.20 25.12 -6.39
N SER A 94 7.91 25.99 -5.67
CA SER A 94 8.49 25.70 -4.35
C SER A 94 7.73 26.34 -3.19
N MET A 95 6.82 27.27 -3.45
CA MET A 95 6.20 28.15 -2.45
C MET A 95 5.46 27.34 -1.36
N PHE A 96 4.68 26.34 -1.75
CA PHE A 96 4.01 25.47 -0.80
C PHE A 96 4.98 24.78 0.16
N ARG A 97 6.12 24.28 -0.36
CA ARG A 97 7.18 23.67 0.44
C ARG A 97 7.85 24.68 1.37
N TRP A 98 8.03 25.93 0.94
CA TRP A 98 8.59 26.96 1.78
C TRP A 98 7.65 27.31 2.95
N TYR A 99 6.34 27.45 2.69
CA TYR A 99 5.34 27.61 3.74
C TYR A 99 5.26 26.40 4.67
N ARG A 100 5.32 25.18 4.14
CA ARG A 100 5.28 23.94 4.91
C ARG A 100 6.48 23.77 5.86
N ASN A 101 7.66 24.21 5.45
CA ASN A 101 8.91 24.07 6.19
C ASN A 101 9.18 25.23 7.15
N ALA A 102 8.39 26.30 7.10
CA ALA A 102 8.52 27.42 8.02
C ALA A 102 8.20 26.96 9.47
N ALA A 103 9.00 27.43 10.42
CA ALA A 103 8.78 27.17 11.84
C ALA A 103 7.49 27.84 12.35
N LYS A 104 7.19 29.02 11.83
CA LYS A 104 5.99 29.82 12.13
C LYS A 104 5.51 30.52 10.87
N CYS A 105 4.19 30.61 10.69
CA CYS A 105 3.55 31.45 9.67
C CYS A 105 2.73 32.52 10.35
N TYR A 106 3.05 33.79 10.09
CA TYR A 106 2.34 34.92 10.63
C TYR A 106 1.42 35.52 9.57
N VAL A 107 0.12 35.41 9.81
CA VAL A 107 -0.91 36.02 8.95
C VAL A 107 -1.20 37.43 9.47
N TYR A 108 -0.82 38.42 8.69
CA TYR A 108 -1.07 39.84 9.01
C TYR A 108 -2.32 40.34 8.28
N LEU A 109 -3.39 40.57 9.04
CA LEU A 109 -4.68 41.04 8.54
C LEU A 109 -4.77 42.58 8.60
N SER A 110 -4.39 43.23 7.50
CA SER A 110 -4.35 44.69 7.41
C SER A 110 -5.73 45.35 7.44
N ASP A 111 -6.80 44.60 7.36
CA ASP A 111 -8.20 45.03 7.33
C ASP A 111 -9.02 44.53 8.54
N VAL A 112 -8.36 43.97 9.56
CA VAL A 112 -8.96 43.57 10.82
C VAL A 112 -8.32 44.30 11.97
N SER A 113 -9.09 45.16 12.67
CA SER A 113 -8.65 45.85 13.89
C SER A 113 -9.09 45.08 15.13
N SER A 114 -8.22 45.05 16.14
CA SER A 114 -8.55 44.55 17.47
C SER A 114 -8.95 45.68 18.39
N PRO A 115 -10.05 45.61 19.16
CA PRO A 115 -10.34 46.62 20.16
C PRO A 115 -9.24 46.65 21.23
N SER A 116 -8.95 47.88 21.73
CA SER A 116 -7.98 48.09 22.81
C SER A 116 -8.27 47.24 24.06
N VAL A 117 -7.22 46.79 24.70
CA VAL A 117 -7.08 45.70 25.70
C VAL A 117 -7.98 45.80 26.96
N GLU A 118 -8.84 46.82 27.12
CA GLU A 118 -9.54 47.06 28.40
C GLU A 118 -10.97 46.48 28.52
N ILE A 119 -11.53 45.85 27.48
CA ILE A 119 -12.89 45.30 27.53
C ILE A 119 -12.88 43.84 27.01
N PHE A 120 -12.67 42.91 27.92
CA PHE A 120 -13.06 41.49 27.73
C PHE A 120 -14.59 41.36 27.86
N ASP A 121 -15.32 41.73 26.81
CA ASP A 121 -16.75 41.60 26.74
C ASP A 121 -17.11 40.67 25.57
N GLU A 122 -18.15 39.82 25.74
CA GLU A 122 -18.66 38.93 24.65
C GLU A 122 -18.96 39.72 23.35
N LEU A 123 -19.31 41.02 23.47
CA LEU A 123 -19.52 41.93 22.35
C LEU A 123 -18.24 42.24 21.56
N ALA A 124 -17.09 42.32 22.22
CA ALA A 124 -15.79 42.50 21.57
C ALA A 124 -15.38 41.27 20.77
N GLN A 125 -15.67 40.06 21.27
CA GLN A 125 -15.41 38.80 20.62
C GLN A 125 -16.29 38.62 19.36
N LEU A 126 -17.53 39.04 19.39
CA LEU A 126 -18.43 39.08 18.23
C LEU A 126 -18.01 40.07 17.15
N SER A 127 -17.35 41.16 17.51
CA SER A 127 -16.94 42.21 16.58
C SER A 127 -15.72 41.81 15.73
N TRP A 128 -14.70 41.17 16.31
CA TRP A 128 -13.52 40.74 15.53
C TRP A 128 -13.80 39.42 14.76
N ASP A 129 -14.70 38.56 15.23
CA ASP A 129 -15.16 37.38 14.48
C ASP A 129 -15.88 37.78 13.17
N SER A 130 -16.67 38.90 13.23
CA SER A 130 -17.25 39.54 12.07
C SER A 130 -16.17 40.12 11.12
N GLY A 131 -15.15 40.84 11.67
CA GLY A 131 -14.02 41.37 10.91
C GLY A 131 -13.19 40.30 10.26
N LEU A 132 -12.88 39.21 10.98
CA LEU A 132 -12.17 38.04 10.45
C LEU A 132 -12.89 37.45 9.26
N SER A 133 -14.22 37.24 9.36
CA SER A 133 -15.00 36.62 8.29
C SER A 133 -15.08 37.46 7.01
N GLN A 134 -14.89 38.76 7.10
CA GLN A 134 -14.90 39.72 5.98
C GLN A 134 -13.51 40.05 5.44
N SER A 135 -12.45 39.57 6.07
CA SER A 135 -11.08 39.90 5.65
C SER A 135 -10.79 39.44 4.22
N ARG A 136 -10.21 40.36 3.45
CA ARG A 136 -9.74 40.09 2.06
C ARG A 136 -8.72 38.97 1.99
N TRP A 137 -8.04 38.63 3.09
CA TRP A 137 -7.08 37.57 3.13
C TRP A 137 -7.71 36.21 2.73
N PHE A 138 -8.93 35.90 3.17
CA PHE A 138 -9.63 34.66 2.81
C PHE A 138 -10.11 34.65 1.36
N THR A 139 -10.11 35.76 0.67
CA THR A 139 -10.54 35.83 -0.73
C THR A 139 -9.39 35.84 -1.73
N ARG A 140 -8.13 35.89 -1.30
CA ARG A 140 -6.97 35.83 -2.20
C ARG A 140 -6.61 34.37 -2.54
N GLY A 141 -6.21 34.12 -3.80
CA GLY A 141 -5.86 32.79 -4.28
C GLY A 141 -4.67 32.18 -3.56
N TRP A 142 -3.54 32.89 -3.49
CA TRP A 142 -2.30 32.40 -2.92
C TRP A 142 -2.39 32.07 -1.43
N THR A 143 -3.23 32.77 -0.67
CA THR A 143 -3.41 32.51 0.76
C THR A 143 -4.01 31.13 1.06
N LEU A 144 -4.54 30.44 0.05
CA LEU A 144 -5.00 29.06 0.22
C LEU A 144 -3.85 28.12 0.61
N GLN A 145 -2.73 28.17 -0.10
CA GLN A 145 -1.58 27.37 0.27
C GLN A 145 -0.87 27.90 1.52
N GLU A 146 -0.89 29.21 1.76
CA GLU A 146 -0.36 29.85 2.96
C GLU A 146 -1.10 29.42 4.23
N LEU A 147 -2.40 29.09 4.11
CA LEU A 147 -3.23 28.51 5.17
C LEU A 147 -2.95 27.02 5.38
N LEU A 148 -2.88 26.25 4.28
CA LEU A 148 -2.85 24.79 4.33
C LEU A 148 -1.46 24.22 4.59
N ALA A 149 -0.41 24.82 4.02
CA ALA A 149 0.93 24.27 4.05
C ALA A 149 1.59 24.32 5.45
N PRO A 150 1.57 25.45 6.20
CA PRO A 150 2.30 25.55 7.46
C PRO A 150 1.64 24.74 8.58
N ARG A 151 2.49 24.18 9.45
CA ARG A 151 2.03 23.51 10.67
C ARG A 151 1.50 24.48 11.72
N SER A 152 2.17 25.63 11.86
CA SER A 152 1.82 26.68 12.83
C SER A 152 1.45 27.95 12.07
N VAL A 153 0.18 28.34 12.12
CA VAL A 153 -0.34 29.58 11.53
C VAL A 153 -0.96 30.42 12.63
N GLN A 154 -0.50 31.64 12.79
CA GLN A 154 -0.98 32.59 13.79
C GLN A 154 -1.53 33.83 13.08
N PHE A 155 -2.71 34.30 13.49
CA PHE A 155 -3.43 35.42 12.89
C PHE A 155 -3.27 36.64 13.76
N PHE A 156 -2.89 37.76 13.14
CA PHE A 156 -2.65 39.05 13.80
C PHE A 156 -3.50 40.14 13.16
N SER A 157 -4.00 41.06 14.00
CA SER A 157 -4.71 42.28 13.55
C SER A 157 -3.76 43.29 12.89
N TYR A 158 -4.35 44.41 12.36
CA TYR A 158 -3.60 45.52 11.84
C TYR A 158 -2.61 46.14 12.88
N GLU A 159 -3.00 46.14 14.15
CA GLU A 159 -2.18 46.64 15.27
C GLU A 159 -1.09 45.63 15.72
N GLY A 160 -1.03 44.45 15.09
CA GLY A 160 -0.09 43.38 15.45
C GLY A 160 -0.49 42.57 16.70
N MET A 161 -1.77 42.64 17.11
CA MET A 161 -2.30 41.81 18.21
C MET A 161 -2.66 40.42 17.74
N LEU A 162 -2.30 39.39 18.51
CA LEU A 162 -2.63 38.01 18.23
C LEU A 162 -4.14 37.76 18.39
N LEU A 163 -4.81 37.34 17.32
CA LEU A 163 -6.23 37.02 17.28
C LEU A 163 -6.49 35.53 17.59
N GLY A 164 -5.54 34.66 17.30
CA GLY A 164 -5.61 33.22 17.50
C GLY A 164 -4.70 32.46 16.52
N ASP A 165 -4.75 31.15 16.60
CA ASP A 165 -4.02 30.28 15.68
C ASP A 165 -4.97 29.41 14.85
N LYS A 166 -4.41 28.68 13.88
CA LYS A 166 -5.17 27.80 12.98
C LYS A 166 -6.01 26.76 13.74
N THR A 167 -5.57 26.32 14.92
CA THR A 167 -6.26 25.33 15.74
C THR A 167 -7.42 25.96 16.50
N SER A 168 -7.19 27.08 17.18
CA SER A 168 -8.21 27.80 17.95
C SER A 168 -9.31 28.38 17.05
N LEU A 169 -8.94 28.83 15.84
CA LEU A 169 -9.86 29.40 14.85
C LEU A 169 -10.39 28.38 13.83
N GLN A 170 -10.11 27.09 13.97
CA GLN A 170 -10.41 26.06 12.99
C GLN A 170 -11.86 26.07 12.51
N ARG A 171 -12.83 26.14 13.42
CA ARG A 171 -14.25 26.16 13.10
C ARG A 171 -14.66 27.44 12.34
N ALA A 172 -14.11 28.57 12.72
CA ALA A 172 -14.34 29.85 12.04
C ALA A 172 -13.79 29.79 10.60
N ILE A 173 -12.55 29.32 10.43
CA ILE A 173 -11.90 29.14 9.14
C ILE A 173 -12.69 28.17 8.25
N HIS A 174 -13.13 27.02 8.80
CA HIS A 174 -14.00 26.08 8.07
C HIS A 174 -15.28 26.77 7.55
N ARG A 175 -15.95 27.53 8.41
CA ARG A 175 -17.18 28.27 8.05
C ARG A 175 -16.96 29.29 6.94
N ILE A 176 -15.84 30.02 7.01
CA ILE A 176 -15.48 31.06 6.02
C ILE A 176 -15.09 30.45 4.67
N THR A 177 -14.29 29.38 4.70
CA THR A 177 -13.61 28.88 3.50
C THR A 177 -14.26 27.64 2.89
N GLY A 178 -15.06 26.90 3.66
CA GLY A 178 -15.60 25.58 3.29
C GLY A 178 -14.56 24.44 3.28
N ILE A 179 -13.32 24.72 3.68
CA ILE A 179 -12.25 23.72 3.73
C ILE A 179 -12.52 22.76 4.91
N PRO A 180 -12.50 21.42 4.70
CA PRO A 180 -12.73 20.47 5.78
C PRO A 180 -11.75 20.64 6.95
N GLU A 181 -12.24 20.46 8.17
CA GLU A 181 -11.41 20.59 9.38
C GLU A 181 -10.19 19.67 9.38
N LEU A 182 -10.32 18.45 8.85
CA LEU A 182 -9.20 17.52 8.69
C LEU A 182 -8.10 18.07 7.76
N ALA A 183 -8.47 18.76 6.69
CA ALA A 183 -7.51 19.43 5.80
C ALA A 183 -6.78 20.58 6.51
N LEU A 184 -7.49 21.34 7.35
CA LEU A 184 -6.92 22.42 8.16
C LEU A 184 -5.95 21.91 9.22
N GLN A 185 -6.17 20.72 9.77
CA GLN A 185 -5.28 20.09 10.76
C GLN A 185 -3.96 19.57 10.17
N GLY A 186 -3.73 19.72 8.86
CA GLY A 186 -2.54 19.20 8.18
C GLY A 186 -2.66 17.73 7.80
N GLY A 187 -3.88 17.19 7.71
CA GLY A 187 -4.17 15.89 7.11
C GLY A 187 -3.66 15.83 5.67
N HIS A 188 -3.45 14.62 5.18
CA HIS A 188 -2.92 14.41 3.83
C HIS A 188 -3.84 15.01 2.76
N LEU A 189 -3.47 16.16 2.19
CA LEU A 189 -4.27 16.92 1.22
C LEU A 189 -4.58 16.12 -0.05
N PHE A 190 -3.74 15.16 -0.41
CA PHE A 190 -3.92 14.29 -1.58
C PHE A 190 -4.97 13.18 -1.41
N GLN A 191 -5.56 13.00 -0.22
CA GLN A 191 -6.74 12.13 -0.05
C GLN A 191 -8.03 12.75 -0.59
N TYR A 192 -8.02 14.04 -0.87
CA TYR A 192 -9.13 14.75 -1.50
C TYR A 192 -9.08 14.60 -3.02
N ASP A 193 -10.24 14.52 -3.65
CA ASP A 193 -10.31 14.51 -5.12
C ASP A 193 -9.68 15.79 -5.68
N ALA A 194 -9.08 15.68 -6.87
CA ALA A 194 -8.44 16.81 -7.53
C ALA A 194 -9.41 18.01 -7.73
N ASP A 195 -10.71 17.78 -7.83
CA ASP A 195 -11.71 18.82 -7.96
C ASP A 195 -11.99 19.58 -6.63
N GLU A 196 -11.74 19.01 -5.46
CA GLU A 196 -11.98 19.68 -4.17
C GLU A 196 -11.06 20.89 -3.94
N PRO A 197 -9.73 20.84 -4.18
CA PRO A 197 -8.89 22.03 -4.15
C PRO A 197 -9.34 23.14 -5.12
N PHE A 198 -9.90 22.78 -6.28
CA PHE A 198 -10.50 23.75 -7.19
C PHE A 198 -11.76 24.40 -6.60
N GLN A 199 -12.57 23.67 -5.83
CA GLN A 199 -13.72 24.23 -5.11
C GLN A 199 -13.26 25.20 -4.01
N TRP A 200 -12.21 24.87 -3.25
CA TRP A 200 -11.63 25.76 -2.23
C TRP A 200 -11.06 27.05 -2.85
N MET A 201 -10.58 26.97 -4.11
CA MET A 201 -10.12 28.11 -4.89
C MET A 201 -11.29 28.94 -5.45
N GLY A 202 -12.45 28.35 -5.71
CA GLY A 202 -13.52 28.93 -6.55
C GLY A 202 -14.02 30.32 -6.13
N ARG A 203 -14.01 30.66 -4.83
CA ARG A 203 -14.41 31.99 -4.32
C ARG A 203 -13.25 32.99 -4.22
N ARG A 204 -12.00 32.53 -4.49
CA ARG A 204 -10.82 33.37 -4.34
C ARG A 204 -10.50 34.12 -5.62
N GLN A 205 -9.88 35.28 -5.43
CA GLN A 205 -9.47 36.17 -6.50
C GLN A 205 -7.95 36.21 -6.62
N THR A 206 -7.47 36.36 -7.85
CA THR A 206 -6.04 36.43 -8.17
C THR A 206 -5.78 37.62 -9.09
N GLY A 207 -4.58 38.21 -9.03
CA GLY A 207 -4.16 39.29 -9.93
C GLY A 207 -4.01 38.81 -11.38
N CYS A 208 -3.45 37.61 -11.56
CA CYS A 208 -3.37 36.91 -12.86
C CYS A 208 -4.38 35.79 -12.88
N PRO A 209 -5.12 35.56 -13.98
CA PRO A 209 -6.08 34.46 -14.09
C PRO A 209 -5.45 33.07 -13.83
N GLU A 210 -4.23 32.85 -14.31
CA GLU A 210 -3.48 31.61 -14.20
C GLU A 210 -3.13 31.26 -12.76
N ASP A 211 -3.02 32.24 -11.86
CA ASP A 211 -2.72 32.04 -10.45
C ASP A 211 -3.80 31.22 -9.72
N LYS A 212 -5.04 31.17 -10.22
CA LYS A 212 -6.06 30.26 -9.71
C LYS A 212 -5.66 28.80 -9.86
N VAL A 213 -4.82 28.50 -10.85
CA VAL A 213 -4.28 27.17 -11.11
C VAL A 213 -2.92 27.00 -10.43
N TYR A 214 -2.03 27.98 -10.57
CA TYR A 214 -0.68 27.87 -10.05
C TYR A 214 -0.63 27.87 -8.52
N ALA A 215 -1.55 28.50 -7.84
CA ALA A 215 -1.70 28.41 -6.40
C ALA A 215 -2.18 27.03 -5.91
N LEU A 216 -2.60 26.13 -6.80
CA LEU A 216 -2.96 24.75 -6.46
C LEU A 216 -1.82 23.74 -6.66
N LEU A 217 -0.73 24.13 -7.36
CA LEU A 217 0.35 23.19 -7.72
C LEU A 217 0.94 22.48 -6.51
N GLY A 218 1.25 23.21 -5.45
CA GLY A 218 1.81 22.62 -4.24
C GLY A 218 0.79 21.81 -3.41
N ILE A 219 -0.48 22.17 -3.47
CA ILE A 219 -1.57 21.44 -2.80
C ILE A 219 -1.79 20.07 -3.47
N LEU A 220 -1.72 20.04 -4.81
CA LEU A 220 -1.87 18.85 -5.64
C LEU A 220 -0.55 18.08 -5.84
N ASP A 221 0.55 18.60 -5.28
CA ASP A 221 1.90 18.05 -5.37
C ASP A 221 2.33 17.80 -6.83
N VAL A 222 2.19 18.84 -7.67
CA VAL A 222 2.51 18.84 -9.11
C VAL A 222 3.39 20.05 -9.42
N THR A 223 4.30 19.88 -10.39
CA THR A 223 5.09 20.97 -10.95
C THR A 223 4.67 21.24 -12.39
N LEU A 224 4.55 22.53 -12.76
CA LEU A 224 4.28 22.97 -14.13
C LEU A 224 5.28 24.07 -14.55
N SER A 225 5.51 24.17 -15.85
CA SER A 225 6.11 25.39 -16.41
C SER A 225 5.12 26.54 -16.31
N ILE A 226 5.56 27.69 -15.81
CA ILE A 226 4.72 28.86 -15.60
C ILE A 226 4.68 29.71 -16.90
N ASP A 227 3.48 30.01 -17.38
CA ASP A 227 3.24 30.88 -18.54
C ASP A 227 2.02 31.76 -18.26
N TYR A 228 2.27 33.02 -17.95
CA TYR A 228 1.23 34.02 -17.65
C TYR A 228 0.51 34.55 -18.90
N ASN A 229 0.75 33.99 -20.09
CA ASN A 229 0.05 34.36 -21.32
C ASN A 229 -0.93 33.30 -21.80
N GLU A 230 -1.10 32.21 -21.04
CA GLU A 230 -1.93 31.07 -21.48
C GLU A 230 -3.41 31.19 -21.07
N GLY A 231 -3.72 31.97 -20.04
CA GLY A 231 -5.06 32.07 -19.44
C GLY A 231 -5.43 30.93 -18.51
N GLU A 232 -6.40 31.15 -17.60
CA GLU A 232 -6.86 30.18 -16.60
C GLU A 232 -7.26 28.83 -17.22
N THR A 233 -8.02 28.86 -18.32
CA THR A 233 -8.57 27.65 -18.94
C THR A 233 -7.47 26.70 -19.41
N LYS A 234 -6.49 27.24 -20.13
CA LYS A 234 -5.39 26.45 -20.67
C LYS A 234 -4.44 25.94 -19.57
N ALA A 235 -4.15 26.77 -18.58
CA ALA A 235 -3.39 26.37 -17.39
C ALA A 235 -4.10 25.20 -16.67
N ARG A 236 -5.43 25.26 -16.54
CA ARG A 236 -6.27 24.20 -15.93
C ARG A 236 -6.26 22.91 -16.74
N GLU A 237 -6.36 22.99 -18.06
CA GLU A 237 -6.26 21.83 -18.94
C GLU A 237 -4.89 21.13 -18.85
N ARG A 238 -3.81 21.93 -18.80
CA ARG A 238 -2.46 21.38 -18.60
C ARG A 238 -2.32 20.67 -17.26
N LEU A 239 -2.80 21.28 -16.17
CA LEU A 239 -2.78 20.67 -14.86
C LEU A 239 -3.57 19.36 -14.83
N ARG A 240 -4.80 19.35 -15.37
CA ARG A 240 -5.61 18.13 -15.48
C ARG A 240 -4.90 17.03 -16.27
N LYS A 241 -4.31 17.36 -17.41
CA LYS A 241 -3.56 16.39 -18.21
C LYS A 241 -2.40 15.74 -17.45
N VAL A 242 -1.69 16.51 -16.59
CA VAL A 242 -0.61 15.96 -15.75
C VAL A 242 -1.18 15.06 -14.66
N LEU A 243 -2.30 15.46 -14.03
CA LEU A 243 -2.99 14.66 -13.01
C LEU A 243 -3.55 13.36 -13.60
N ASP A 244 -4.17 13.41 -14.77
CA ASP A 244 -4.73 12.23 -15.45
C ASP A 244 -3.63 11.22 -15.78
N LYS A 245 -2.50 11.67 -16.33
CA LYS A 245 -1.34 10.81 -16.60
C LYS A 245 -0.76 10.20 -15.32
N ARG A 246 -0.68 11.00 -14.24
CA ARG A 246 -0.23 10.49 -12.94
C ARG A 246 -1.18 9.41 -12.43
N ASN A 247 -2.48 9.65 -12.50
CA ASN A 247 -3.50 8.71 -12.04
C ASN A 247 -3.50 7.42 -12.88
N GLU A 248 -3.27 7.52 -14.19
CA GLU A 248 -3.11 6.37 -15.08
C GLU A 248 -1.89 5.53 -14.69
N CYS A 249 -0.73 6.16 -14.50
CA CYS A 249 0.49 5.49 -14.03
C CYS A 249 0.28 4.79 -12.67
N ILE A 250 -0.38 5.46 -11.71
CA ILE A 250 -0.66 4.90 -10.39
C ILE A 250 -1.65 3.72 -10.49
N ARG A 251 -2.64 3.80 -11.36
CA ARG A 251 -3.60 2.72 -11.61
C ARG A 251 -2.91 1.48 -12.18
N ASP A 252 -2.02 1.65 -13.13
CA ASP A 252 -1.27 0.55 -13.72
C ASP A 252 -0.18 -0.02 -12.79
N LEU A 253 0.39 0.82 -11.93
CA LEU A 253 1.27 0.38 -10.84
C LEU A 253 0.54 -0.53 -9.84
N HIS A 254 -0.75 -0.27 -9.61
CA HIS A 254 -1.56 -1.00 -8.64
C HIS A 254 -1.73 -2.47 -9.06
N SER A 255 -1.22 -3.40 -8.25
CA SER A 255 -1.52 -4.84 -8.37
C SER A 255 -2.47 -5.31 -7.26
N THR A 256 -2.13 -4.99 -6.03
CA THR A 256 -2.97 -5.13 -4.83
C THR A 256 -2.73 -3.93 -3.92
N ASP A 257 -3.68 -3.61 -3.06
CA ASP A 257 -3.48 -2.58 -2.03
C ASP A 257 -3.04 -3.25 -0.72
N PRO A 258 -1.78 -3.07 -0.29
CA PRO A 258 -1.28 -3.68 0.94
C PRO A 258 -2.08 -3.31 2.20
N ARG A 259 -2.79 -2.18 2.19
CA ARG A 259 -3.66 -1.74 3.29
C ARG A 259 -4.92 -2.61 3.39
N ILE A 260 -5.48 -2.99 2.25
CA ILE A 260 -6.62 -3.91 2.17
C ILE A 260 -6.16 -5.32 2.53
N ASP A 261 -4.98 -5.74 2.04
CA ASP A 261 -4.40 -7.04 2.37
C ASP A 261 -4.15 -7.16 3.87
N LYS A 262 -3.57 -6.13 4.51
CA LYS A 262 -3.39 -6.08 5.97
C LYS A 262 -4.71 -6.26 6.72
N ARG A 263 -5.75 -5.49 6.37
CA ARG A 263 -7.07 -5.59 7.00
C ARG A 263 -7.66 -7.00 6.83
N ARG A 264 -7.59 -7.54 5.62
CA ARG A 264 -8.04 -8.91 5.32
C ARG A 264 -7.32 -9.94 6.18
N ILE A 265 -6.01 -9.80 6.40
CA ILE A 265 -5.21 -10.67 7.26
C ILE A 265 -5.69 -10.55 8.71
N GLU A 266 -5.83 -9.36 9.25
CA GLU A 266 -6.30 -9.11 10.61
C GLU A 266 -7.69 -9.72 10.83
N ASP A 267 -8.65 -9.44 9.95
CA ASP A 267 -10.02 -9.98 10.01
C ASP A 267 -10.01 -11.52 9.95
N SER A 268 -9.15 -12.07 9.09
CA SER A 268 -9.05 -13.52 8.92
C SER A 268 -8.55 -14.26 10.15
N LYS A 269 -7.74 -13.60 10.96
CA LYS A 269 -7.17 -14.15 12.20
C LYS A 269 -8.00 -13.82 13.45
N GLY A 270 -9.12 -13.11 13.26
CA GLY A 270 -10.04 -12.75 14.35
C GLY A 270 -9.67 -11.47 15.08
N GLY A 271 -9.01 -10.56 14.39
CA GLY A 271 -8.56 -9.27 14.90
C GLY A 271 -7.15 -9.29 15.48
N LEU A 272 -6.61 -8.09 15.69
CA LEU A 272 -5.29 -7.90 16.29
C LEU A 272 -5.43 -7.77 17.80
N LEU A 273 -4.72 -8.63 18.54
CA LEU A 273 -4.68 -8.61 20.01
C LEU A 273 -3.44 -7.82 20.47
N GLU A 274 -3.64 -6.72 21.18
CA GLU A 274 -2.58 -5.82 21.60
C GLU A 274 -1.54 -6.53 22.50
N ASP A 275 -1.98 -7.32 23.47
CA ASP A 275 -1.10 -8.10 24.34
C ASP A 275 -0.23 -9.12 23.60
N ALA A 276 -0.64 -9.53 22.40
CA ALA A 276 0.11 -10.50 21.63
C ALA A 276 1.32 -9.92 20.87
N TYR A 277 1.38 -8.61 20.68
CA TYR A 277 2.49 -8.00 19.94
C TYR A 277 3.27 -6.93 20.72
N ARG A 278 2.69 -6.37 21.78
CA ARG A 278 3.25 -5.20 22.49
C ARG A 278 4.64 -5.44 23.08
N TRP A 279 4.94 -6.67 23.47
CA TRP A 279 6.21 -7.09 24.04
C TRP A 279 7.43 -6.77 23.13
N ILE A 280 7.22 -6.69 21.79
CA ILE A 280 8.31 -6.46 20.86
C ILE A 280 8.99 -5.10 21.06
N PHE A 281 8.21 -4.07 21.41
CA PHE A 281 8.72 -2.71 21.64
C PHE A 281 9.65 -2.63 22.86
N ASP A 282 9.50 -3.57 23.80
CA ASP A 282 10.37 -3.69 24.96
C ASP A 282 11.58 -4.58 24.75
N SER A 283 11.60 -5.36 23.66
CA SER A 283 12.73 -6.22 23.31
C SER A 283 13.99 -5.40 23.03
N ARG A 284 15.13 -5.98 23.40
CA ARG A 284 16.45 -5.37 23.18
C ARG A 284 16.71 -5.16 21.68
N GLU A 285 16.30 -6.11 20.87
CA GLU A 285 16.47 -6.13 19.43
C GLU A 285 15.71 -4.98 18.77
N PHE A 286 14.45 -4.78 19.12
CA PHE A 286 13.66 -3.68 18.57
C PHE A 286 14.20 -2.32 19.01
N LYS A 287 14.59 -2.17 20.28
CA LYS A 287 15.22 -0.94 20.82
C LYS A 287 16.54 -0.63 20.11
N THR A 288 17.36 -1.65 19.83
CA THR A 288 18.60 -1.48 19.08
C THR A 288 18.34 -1.04 17.64
N TRP A 289 17.35 -1.66 16.97
CA TRP A 289 16.97 -1.29 15.61
C TRP A 289 16.33 0.11 15.55
N SER A 290 15.50 0.48 16.51
CA SER A 290 14.83 1.79 16.54
C SER A 290 15.81 2.94 16.67
N ASN A 291 17.00 2.72 17.25
CA ASN A 291 18.06 3.72 17.31
C ASN A 291 18.59 4.03 15.90
N ILE A 292 18.43 5.29 15.44
CA ILE A 292 18.72 5.74 14.07
C ILE A 292 20.20 5.55 13.70
N GLN A 293 21.13 5.62 14.66
CA GLN A 293 22.57 5.56 14.40
C GLN A 293 23.13 4.14 14.28
N GLN A 294 22.43 3.12 14.77
CA GLN A 294 23.01 1.78 14.96
C GLN A 294 22.54 0.71 13.99
N SER A 295 21.30 0.75 13.48
CA SER A 295 20.77 -0.34 12.67
C SER A 295 19.68 0.11 11.68
N GLN A 296 19.67 -0.50 10.50
CA GLN A 296 18.71 -0.17 9.44
C GLN A 296 17.85 -1.37 8.99
N LEU A 297 18.20 -2.60 9.39
CA LEU A 297 17.43 -3.80 9.07
C LEU A 297 17.11 -4.58 10.34
N LEU A 298 15.82 -4.78 10.61
CA LEU A 298 15.30 -5.73 11.60
C LEU A 298 14.76 -6.96 10.86
N TRP A 299 15.36 -8.12 11.11
CA TRP A 299 14.88 -9.39 10.59
C TRP A 299 14.24 -10.23 11.69
N ILE A 300 12.90 -10.43 11.59
CA ILE A 300 12.10 -11.24 12.49
C ILE A 300 11.96 -12.63 11.89
N ARG A 301 12.55 -13.62 12.52
CA ARG A 301 12.52 -15.00 12.07
C ARG A 301 11.79 -15.92 13.07
N GLY A 302 11.24 -17.01 12.57
CA GLY A 302 10.58 -18.01 13.41
C GLY A 302 9.84 -19.07 12.62
N GLU A 303 9.57 -20.17 13.28
CA GLU A 303 8.81 -21.31 12.78
C GLU A 303 7.40 -20.91 12.29
N PRO A 304 6.76 -21.73 11.44
CA PRO A 304 5.37 -21.53 11.04
C PRO A 304 4.43 -21.43 12.24
N GLY A 305 3.46 -20.53 12.16
CA GLY A 305 2.42 -20.39 13.18
C GLY A 305 2.82 -19.64 14.45
N LYS A 306 4.05 -19.14 14.57
CA LYS A 306 4.55 -18.33 15.70
C LYS A 306 4.05 -16.88 15.71
N GLY A 307 3.18 -16.48 14.78
CA GLY A 307 2.52 -15.18 14.78
C GLY A 307 3.28 -14.02 14.14
N LYS A 308 4.32 -14.27 13.32
CA LYS A 308 5.14 -13.23 12.65
C LYS A 308 4.31 -12.15 11.95
N THR A 309 3.37 -12.56 11.12
CA THR A 309 2.49 -11.65 10.36
C THR A 309 1.66 -10.75 11.28
N MET A 310 1.06 -11.30 12.34
CA MET A 310 0.26 -10.51 13.30
C MET A 310 1.14 -9.57 14.12
N LEU A 311 2.37 -10.00 14.45
CA LEU A 311 3.38 -9.16 15.08
C LEU A 311 3.73 -7.96 14.21
N LEU A 312 3.94 -8.19 12.90
CA LEU A 312 4.17 -7.11 11.93
C LEU A 312 2.95 -6.20 11.77
N CYS A 313 1.74 -6.74 11.73
CA CYS A 313 0.51 -5.92 11.74
C CYS A 313 0.47 -4.99 12.96
N GLY A 314 0.84 -5.49 14.14
CA GLY A 314 0.94 -4.68 15.36
C GLY A 314 2.00 -3.58 15.27
N ILE A 315 3.19 -3.91 14.77
CA ILE A 315 4.26 -2.93 14.53
C ILE A 315 3.80 -1.86 13.54
N ILE A 316 3.18 -2.24 12.43
CA ILE A 316 2.64 -1.31 11.43
C ILE A 316 1.63 -0.36 12.07
N ASN A 317 0.71 -0.86 12.92
CA ASN A 317 -0.27 -0.02 13.60
C ASN A 317 0.39 1.01 14.52
N GLU A 318 1.42 0.61 15.30
CA GLU A 318 2.14 1.54 16.15
C GLU A 318 2.94 2.58 15.35
N LEU A 319 3.62 2.16 14.27
CA LEU A 319 4.36 3.07 13.39
C LEU A 319 3.44 4.02 12.59
N SER A 320 2.18 3.66 12.41
CA SER A 320 1.17 4.48 11.73
C SER A 320 0.58 5.57 12.62
N LYS A 321 0.82 5.55 13.94
CA LYS A 321 0.28 6.57 14.85
C LYS A 321 0.89 7.94 14.54
N PRO A 322 0.09 9.02 14.56
CA PRO A 322 0.60 10.36 14.31
C PRO A 322 1.64 10.74 15.37
N THR A 323 2.89 10.80 14.98
CA THR A 323 3.98 11.34 15.78
C THR A 323 4.42 12.68 15.19
N ALA A 324 5.12 13.51 15.97
CA ALA A 324 5.57 14.83 15.52
C ALA A 324 6.49 14.81 14.27
N ASN A 325 7.04 13.64 13.93
CA ASN A 325 7.86 13.43 12.74
C ASN A 325 7.01 12.82 11.60
N THR A 326 7.02 13.49 10.46
CA THR A 326 6.46 12.96 9.19
C THR A 326 7.32 11.78 8.71
N THR A 327 6.97 10.58 9.11
CA THR A 327 7.60 9.35 8.60
C THR A 327 6.67 8.67 7.60
N LEU A 328 7.24 8.25 6.46
CA LEU A 328 6.51 7.41 5.50
C LEU A 328 6.56 5.96 5.95
N LEU A 329 5.46 5.24 5.76
CA LEU A 329 5.37 3.82 6.08
C LEU A 329 4.86 3.05 4.87
N SER A 330 5.72 2.20 4.32
CA SER A 330 5.37 1.34 3.20
C SER A 330 5.55 -0.12 3.59
N TYR A 331 4.56 -0.96 3.28
CA TYR A 331 4.60 -2.37 3.66
C TYR A 331 3.98 -3.27 2.60
N PHE A 332 4.34 -4.56 2.66
CA PHE A 332 3.82 -5.58 1.77
C PHE A 332 3.77 -6.95 2.47
N PHE A 333 2.78 -7.77 2.11
CA PHE A 333 2.58 -9.12 2.63
C PHE A 333 2.68 -10.12 1.49
N CYS A 334 3.74 -10.94 1.50
CA CYS A 334 3.87 -12.04 0.55
C CYS A 334 2.93 -13.19 0.92
N HIS A 335 2.43 -13.91 -0.09
CA HIS A 335 1.61 -15.09 0.12
C HIS A 335 1.86 -16.10 -1.01
N ALA A 336 2.52 -17.22 -0.69
CA ALA A 336 3.03 -18.18 -1.67
C ALA A 336 1.98 -18.75 -2.64
N THR A 337 0.73 -18.86 -2.21
CA THR A 337 -0.36 -19.40 -3.02
C THR A 337 -1.06 -18.38 -3.91
N ASP A 338 -0.72 -17.10 -3.80
CA ASP A 338 -1.31 -16.03 -4.63
C ASP A 338 -0.24 -15.42 -5.55
N ALA A 339 -0.27 -15.76 -6.83
CA ALA A 339 0.69 -15.31 -7.83
C ALA A 339 0.77 -13.78 -7.97
N ARG A 340 -0.27 -13.06 -7.55
CA ARG A 340 -0.28 -11.58 -7.60
C ARG A 340 0.62 -10.95 -6.53
N ILE A 341 0.95 -11.70 -5.46
CA ILE A 341 1.68 -11.19 -4.29
C ILE A 341 2.83 -12.12 -3.81
N ASN A 342 3.21 -13.12 -4.60
CA ASN A 342 4.26 -14.07 -4.26
C ASN A 342 5.58 -13.86 -5.04
N ASN A 343 5.81 -12.67 -5.57
CA ASN A 343 6.98 -12.38 -6.39
C ASN A 343 7.58 -11.00 -6.07
N ALA A 344 8.87 -10.84 -6.37
CA ALA A 344 9.63 -9.63 -6.07
C ALA A 344 9.11 -8.36 -6.77
N ILE A 345 8.60 -8.50 -8.00
CA ILE A 345 8.01 -7.37 -8.75
C ILE A 345 6.76 -6.87 -8.02
N ALA A 346 5.90 -7.77 -7.55
CA ALA A 346 4.72 -7.40 -6.79
C ALA A 346 5.07 -6.68 -5.47
N VAL A 347 6.13 -7.12 -4.79
CA VAL A 347 6.64 -6.43 -3.58
C VAL A 347 7.04 -5.00 -3.92
N LEU A 348 7.85 -4.78 -4.96
CA LEU A 348 8.26 -3.42 -5.35
C LEU A 348 7.07 -2.56 -5.79
N ARG A 349 6.15 -3.12 -6.59
CA ARG A 349 4.93 -2.42 -6.99
C ARG A 349 4.11 -1.97 -5.80
N GLY A 350 3.91 -2.86 -4.82
CA GLY A 350 3.17 -2.53 -3.58
C GLY A 350 3.86 -1.46 -2.75
N LEU A 351 5.18 -1.55 -2.57
CA LEU A 351 5.95 -0.55 -1.83
C LEU A 351 5.94 0.82 -2.53
N LEU A 352 6.14 0.85 -3.85
CA LEU A 352 6.08 2.06 -4.66
C LEU A 352 4.68 2.67 -4.68
N TYR A 353 3.63 1.84 -4.78
CA TYR A 353 2.25 2.29 -4.69
C TYR A 353 1.97 3.01 -3.37
N MET A 354 2.41 2.45 -2.24
CA MET A 354 2.25 3.09 -0.94
C MET A 354 3.06 4.39 -0.82
N PHE A 355 4.24 4.48 -1.43
CA PHE A 355 5.01 5.73 -1.48
C PHE A 355 4.24 6.84 -2.19
N VAL A 356 3.80 6.58 -3.42
CA VAL A 356 3.12 7.62 -4.22
C VAL A 356 1.74 7.97 -3.67
N GLN A 357 1.10 7.07 -2.92
CA GLN A 357 -0.14 7.35 -2.20
C GLN A 357 0.07 8.28 -1.00
N GLN A 358 1.23 8.25 -0.35
CA GLN A 358 1.55 9.10 0.80
C GLN A 358 2.27 10.38 0.40
N GLN A 359 3.05 10.35 -0.68
CA GLN A 359 3.78 11.50 -1.23
C GLN A 359 3.71 11.48 -2.76
N PRO A 360 2.66 12.07 -3.36
CA PRO A 360 2.41 12.03 -4.81
C PRO A 360 3.51 12.61 -5.71
N SER A 361 4.36 13.52 -5.20
CA SER A 361 5.52 14.03 -5.95
C SER A 361 6.50 12.95 -6.36
N LEU A 362 6.58 11.86 -5.57
CA LEU A 362 7.44 10.71 -5.89
C LEU A 362 6.98 9.98 -7.17
N ALA A 363 5.73 10.16 -7.61
CA ALA A 363 5.25 9.62 -8.87
C ALA A 363 6.04 10.14 -10.07
N SER A 364 6.71 11.28 -9.96
CA SER A 364 7.56 11.84 -11.02
C SER A 364 8.71 10.90 -11.42
N HIS A 365 9.22 10.09 -10.49
CA HIS A 365 10.24 9.07 -10.76
C HIS A 365 9.69 7.91 -11.61
N LEU A 366 8.41 7.55 -11.43
CA LEU A 366 7.73 6.54 -12.22
C LEU A 366 7.32 7.09 -13.60
N GLN A 367 6.73 8.29 -13.63
CA GLN A 367 6.19 8.91 -14.84
C GLN A 367 7.21 9.02 -15.96
N LYS A 368 8.46 9.39 -15.66
CA LYS A 368 9.54 9.49 -16.66
C LYS A 368 9.75 8.21 -17.46
N LYS A 369 9.62 7.05 -16.82
CA LYS A 369 9.76 5.74 -17.48
C LYS A 369 8.42 5.24 -18.04
N TYR A 370 7.33 5.54 -17.33
CA TYR A 370 5.98 5.16 -17.74
C TYR A 370 5.54 5.87 -19.03
N ASP A 371 5.89 7.15 -19.24
CA ASP A 371 5.61 7.89 -20.48
C ASP A 371 6.26 7.23 -21.73
N LEU A 372 7.33 6.44 -21.55
CA LEU A 372 8.02 5.73 -22.62
C LEU A 372 7.50 4.30 -22.81
N ALA A 373 7.25 3.58 -21.73
CA ALA A 373 6.98 2.14 -21.76
C ALA A 373 5.50 1.80 -21.50
N GLY A 374 4.70 2.77 -20.97
CA GLY A 374 3.32 2.50 -20.59
C GLY A 374 3.23 1.37 -19.54
N ARG A 375 2.20 0.57 -19.64
CA ARG A 375 1.93 -0.57 -18.75
C ARG A 375 3.04 -1.64 -18.78
N ALA A 376 3.78 -1.75 -19.90
CA ALA A 376 4.90 -2.69 -20.01
C ALA A 376 6.00 -2.44 -18.96
N LEU A 377 6.13 -1.21 -18.43
CA LEU A 377 7.03 -0.91 -17.32
C LEU A 377 6.86 -1.86 -16.12
N PHE A 378 5.65 -2.35 -15.88
CA PHE A 378 5.27 -3.16 -14.73
C PHE A 378 5.14 -4.66 -15.03
N GLU A 379 5.11 -5.05 -16.30
CA GLU A 379 4.74 -6.40 -16.76
C GLU A 379 5.81 -7.06 -17.63
N ASP A 380 6.78 -6.30 -18.15
CA ASP A 380 7.84 -6.82 -19.01
C ASP A 380 8.87 -7.65 -18.21
N THR A 381 9.63 -8.47 -18.92
CA THR A 381 10.78 -9.24 -18.40
C THR A 381 11.83 -8.37 -17.70
N ASN A 382 11.96 -7.10 -18.12
CA ASN A 382 12.86 -6.12 -17.51
C ASN A 382 12.22 -5.29 -16.39
N ALA A 383 10.97 -5.57 -16.00
CA ALA A 383 10.25 -4.79 -15.01
C ALA A 383 11.00 -4.72 -13.67
N TRP A 384 11.65 -5.80 -13.24
CA TRP A 384 12.48 -5.80 -12.03
C TRP A 384 13.58 -4.74 -12.06
N VAL A 385 14.35 -4.69 -13.16
CA VAL A 385 15.46 -3.73 -13.32
C VAL A 385 14.94 -2.30 -13.29
N ALA A 386 13.87 -2.03 -14.02
CA ALA A 386 13.28 -0.70 -14.09
C ALA A 386 12.70 -0.24 -12.76
N LEU A 387 11.98 -1.12 -12.05
CA LEU A 387 11.35 -0.81 -10.76
C LEU A 387 12.37 -0.67 -9.64
N SER A 388 13.42 -1.50 -9.61
CA SER A 388 14.49 -1.38 -8.61
C SER A 388 15.29 -0.08 -8.77
N GLU A 389 15.52 0.36 -10.01
CA GLU A 389 16.14 1.66 -10.28
C GLU A 389 15.23 2.82 -9.81
N ILE A 390 13.93 2.78 -10.12
CA ILE A 390 12.96 3.79 -9.65
C ILE A 390 12.93 3.82 -8.12
N PHE A 391 12.90 2.65 -7.48
CA PHE A 391 12.88 2.53 -6.03
C PHE A 391 14.14 3.15 -5.39
N ASN A 392 15.32 2.87 -5.94
CA ASN A 392 16.58 3.47 -5.49
C ASN A 392 16.58 4.99 -5.68
N ASN A 393 16.08 5.50 -6.81
CA ASN A 393 15.99 6.93 -7.08
C ASN A 393 15.05 7.62 -6.07
N ILE A 394 13.93 6.99 -5.71
CA ILE A 394 13.02 7.50 -4.67
C ILE A 394 13.71 7.53 -3.30
N LEU A 395 14.46 6.48 -2.93
CA LEU A 395 15.18 6.44 -1.65
C LEU A 395 16.30 7.49 -1.55
N GLN A 396 16.79 7.99 -2.67
CA GLN A 396 17.79 9.05 -2.75
C GLN A 396 17.17 10.44 -2.90
N ASP A 397 15.86 10.55 -3.10
CA ASP A 397 15.21 11.85 -3.30
C ASP A 397 15.36 12.73 -2.04
N PRO A 398 15.88 13.98 -2.17
CA PRO A 398 16.06 14.88 -1.03
C PRO A 398 14.73 15.20 -0.31
N SER A 399 13.61 15.14 -1.03
CA SER A 399 12.28 15.42 -0.46
C SER A 399 11.71 14.23 0.33
N LEU A 400 12.31 13.03 0.23
CA LEU A 400 11.84 11.84 0.94
C LEU A 400 12.03 12.03 2.45
N SER A 401 10.94 11.86 3.20
CA SER A 401 10.96 11.82 4.66
C SER A 401 11.60 10.51 5.17
N ASN A 402 11.90 10.45 6.47
CA ASN A 402 12.28 9.18 7.10
C ASN A 402 11.23 8.11 6.78
N THR A 403 11.68 6.90 6.46
CA THR A 403 10.82 5.89 5.85
C THR A 403 10.99 4.54 6.54
N TYR A 404 9.88 3.91 6.88
CA TYR A 404 9.83 2.52 7.30
C TYR A 404 9.33 1.64 6.15
N LEU A 405 10.08 0.57 5.88
CA LEU A 405 9.78 -0.42 4.84
C LEU A 405 9.57 -1.78 5.52
N VAL A 406 8.38 -2.36 5.35
CA VAL A 406 8.04 -3.62 6.01
C VAL A 406 7.65 -4.66 4.97
N VAL A 407 8.33 -5.82 4.97
CA VAL A 407 7.96 -6.96 4.10
C VAL A 407 7.76 -8.20 4.94
N ASP A 408 6.53 -8.71 4.90
CA ASP A 408 6.18 -9.95 5.60
C ASP A 408 6.41 -11.18 4.72
N ALA A 409 6.82 -12.27 5.36
CA ALA A 409 6.91 -13.61 4.78
C ALA A 409 7.78 -13.67 3.51
N LEU A 410 9.05 -13.22 3.57
CA LEU A 410 10.00 -13.31 2.45
C LEU A 410 10.15 -14.73 1.90
N ASP A 411 10.02 -15.75 2.75
CA ASP A 411 10.02 -17.16 2.38
C ASP A 411 8.81 -17.56 1.48
N GLU A 412 7.79 -16.73 1.42
CA GLU A 412 6.63 -16.90 0.55
C GLU A 412 6.76 -16.15 -0.80
N CYS A 413 7.87 -15.44 -1.03
CA CYS A 413 8.23 -14.87 -2.31
C CYS A 413 8.85 -15.97 -3.21
N VAL A 414 8.05 -16.51 -4.12
CA VAL A 414 8.43 -17.69 -4.93
C VAL A 414 9.36 -17.31 -6.09
N THR A 415 9.17 -16.11 -6.67
CA THR A 415 9.92 -15.67 -7.85
C THR A 415 10.68 -14.37 -7.54
N GLY A 416 11.98 -14.34 -7.86
CA GLY A 416 12.83 -13.16 -7.69
C GLY A 416 13.25 -12.89 -6.25
N LEU A 417 13.19 -13.87 -5.35
CA LEU A 417 13.60 -13.70 -3.95
C LEU A 417 15.07 -13.29 -3.81
N PRO A 418 16.05 -13.89 -4.52
CA PRO A 418 17.46 -13.48 -4.41
C PRO A 418 17.68 -12.00 -4.77
N GLU A 419 17.03 -11.54 -5.81
CA GLU A 419 17.10 -10.14 -6.27
C GLU A 419 16.47 -9.20 -5.23
N LEU A 420 15.34 -9.58 -4.64
CA LEU A 420 14.68 -8.81 -3.57
C LEU A 420 15.56 -8.74 -2.32
N LEU A 421 16.20 -9.83 -1.90
CA LEU A 421 17.10 -9.87 -0.76
C LEU A 421 18.32 -8.96 -1.01
N SER A 422 18.91 -9.04 -2.22
CA SER A 422 20.01 -8.16 -2.63
C SER A 422 19.63 -6.67 -2.54
N LEU A 423 18.44 -6.30 -3.02
CA LEU A 423 17.94 -4.92 -2.93
C LEU A 423 17.74 -4.46 -1.48
N ILE A 424 17.16 -5.30 -0.62
CA ILE A 424 17.00 -5.01 0.82
C ILE A 424 18.33 -4.77 1.48
N VAL A 425 19.31 -5.65 1.25
CA VAL A 425 20.69 -5.54 1.81
C VAL A 425 21.35 -4.26 1.33
N GLN A 426 21.34 -4.00 0.03
CA GLN A 426 21.94 -2.80 -0.56
C GLN A 426 21.32 -1.52 0.01
N THR A 427 19.99 -1.41 -0.02
CA THR A 427 19.29 -0.20 0.42
C THR A 427 19.38 0.03 1.91
N SER A 428 19.39 -1.04 2.72
CA SER A 428 19.63 -0.94 4.18
C SER A 428 21.04 -0.48 4.54
N SER A 429 21.99 -0.60 3.62
CA SER A 429 23.38 -0.17 3.85
C SER A 429 23.67 1.23 3.32
N THR A 430 22.99 1.64 2.25
CA THR A 430 23.25 2.90 1.53
C THR A 430 22.35 4.06 1.95
N SER A 431 21.09 3.79 2.31
CA SER A 431 20.16 4.86 2.68
C SER A 431 20.17 5.13 4.18
N SER A 432 20.42 6.38 4.56
CA SER A 432 20.32 6.83 5.96
C SER A 432 18.88 7.10 6.42
N ARG A 433 17.94 7.19 5.47
CA ARG A 433 16.53 7.56 5.73
C ARG A 433 15.58 6.38 5.74
N ALA A 434 15.98 5.23 5.20
CA ALA A 434 15.14 4.04 5.11
C ALA A 434 15.52 3.01 6.17
N LYS A 435 14.51 2.50 6.89
CA LYS A 435 14.65 1.40 7.85
C LYS A 435 13.76 0.25 7.44
N TRP A 436 14.35 -0.93 7.37
CA TRP A 436 13.66 -2.16 6.98
C TRP A 436 13.25 -3.00 8.19
N ILE A 437 12.05 -3.58 8.10
CA ILE A 437 11.60 -4.69 8.94
C ILE A 437 11.17 -5.80 7.99
N VAL A 438 11.76 -6.97 8.13
CA VAL A 438 11.38 -8.12 7.30
C VAL A 438 11.09 -9.32 8.17
N SER A 439 10.20 -10.20 7.72
CA SER A 439 9.95 -11.47 8.37
C SER A 439 10.18 -12.64 7.43
N SER A 440 10.61 -13.78 7.98
CA SER A 440 10.68 -15.05 7.26
C SER A 440 10.70 -16.25 8.21
N ARG A 441 10.58 -17.44 7.64
CA ARG A 441 10.98 -18.68 8.31
C ARG A 441 12.51 -18.77 8.45
N ASN A 442 12.96 -19.75 9.23
CA ASN A 442 14.38 -20.04 9.48
C ASN A 442 15.04 -20.75 8.28
N TRP A 443 15.00 -20.15 7.09
CA TRP A 443 15.65 -20.75 5.91
C TRP A 443 17.12 -20.34 5.79
N PRO A 444 18.05 -21.31 5.67
CA PRO A 444 19.49 -21.04 5.57
C PRO A 444 19.87 -20.15 4.38
N SER A 445 19.12 -20.23 3.26
CA SER A 445 19.34 -19.36 2.09
C SER A 445 19.08 -17.90 2.42
N ILE A 446 17.92 -17.61 3.04
CA ILE A 446 17.57 -16.23 3.44
C ILE A 446 18.55 -15.71 4.50
N GLU A 447 18.94 -16.57 5.45
CA GLU A 447 19.92 -16.21 6.48
C GLU A 447 21.24 -15.79 5.85
N ARG A 448 21.80 -16.62 4.97
CA ARG A 448 23.06 -16.34 4.27
C ARG A 448 22.99 -15.02 3.50
N ASP A 449 21.92 -14.78 2.75
CA ASP A 449 21.83 -13.61 1.89
C ASP A 449 21.63 -12.32 2.72
N LEU A 450 20.85 -12.37 3.80
CA LEU A 450 20.69 -11.25 4.72
C LEU A 450 21.93 -11.02 5.60
N ASP A 451 22.84 -11.99 5.73
CA ASP A 451 24.08 -11.85 6.49
C ASP A 451 25.05 -10.83 5.88
N TYR A 452 24.91 -10.51 4.60
CA TYR A 452 25.68 -9.43 3.96
C TYR A 452 25.27 -8.02 4.41
N ALA A 453 24.15 -7.83 5.09
CA ALA A 453 23.74 -6.54 5.63
C ALA A 453 24.59 -6.16 6.85
N THR A 454 25.38 -5.09 6.74
CA THR A 454 26.37 -4.65 7.76
C THR A 454 25.73 -4.12 9.05
N ARG A 455 24.46 -3.67 8.99
CA ARG A 455 23.74 -3.03 10.11
C ARG A 455 22.41 -3.74 10.39
N ARG A 456 22.46 -5.04 10.59
CA ARG A 456 21.30 -5.90 10.82
C ARG A 456 21.11 -6.21 12.30
N VAL A 457 19.84 -6.19 12.73
CA VAL A 457 19.38 -6.80 13.98
C VAL A 457 18.54 -8.02 13.67
N ARG A 458 18.81 -9.13 14.31
CA ARG A 458 18.09 -10.40 14.18
C ARG A 458 17.26 -10.65 15.42
N LEU A 459 15.94 -10.80 15.26
CA LEU A 459 15.02 -11.20 16.31
C LEU A 459 14.48 -12.60 15.99
N SER A 460 14.84 -13.59 16.81
CA SER A 460 14.31 -14.95 16.70
C SER A 460 13.17 -15.13 17.69
N LEU A 461 12.01 -15.59 17.21
CA LEU A 461 10.86 -15.88 18.07
C LEU A 461 11.10 -17.08 18.98
N GLU A 462 11.95 -18.02 18.55
CA GLU A 462 12.37 -19.17 19.37
C GLU A 462 13.23 -18.72 20.57
N LEU A 463 14.13 -17.75 20.37
CA LEU A 463 14.94 -17.19 21.47
C LEU A 463 14.16 -16.26 22.39
N ASN A 464 13.00 -15.79 21.96
CA ASN A 464 12.05 -14.99 22.74
C ASN A 464 10.85 -15.82 23.24
N GLU A 465 11.07 -17.11 23.51
CA GLU A 465 10.03 -18.08 23.82
C GLU A 465 9.13 -17.65 24.97
N THR A 466 9.67 -17.04 26.03
CA THR A 466 8.89 -16.55 27.17
C THR A 466 7.85 -15.50 26.74
N SER A 467 8.27 -14.52 25.94
CA SER A 467 7.38 -13.47 25.45
C SER A 467 6.33 -14.00 24.46
N VAL A 468 6.76 -14.90 23.57
CA VAL A 468 5.86 -15.55 22.62
C VAL A 468 4.86 -16.43 23.34
N SER A 469 5.28 -17.20 24.33
CA SER A 469 4.38 -18.05 25.14
C SER A 469 3.38 -17.24 25.95
N ALA A 470 3.80 -16.10 26.52
CA ALA A 470 2.88 -15.17 27.19
C ALA A 470 1.84 -14.58 26.22
N ALA A 471 2.26 -14.23 25.03
CA ALA A 471 1.38 -13.74 23.96
C ALA A 471 0.38 -14.82 23.51
N VAL A 472 0.84 -16.07 23.34
CA VAL A 472 -0.04 -17.22 23.04
C VAL A 472 -1.01 -17.49 24.17
N ALA A 473 -0.58 -17.36 25.43
CA ALA A 473 -1.47 -17.54 26.59
C ALA A 473 -2.60 -16.49 26.61
N SER A 474 -2.31 -15.23 26.27
CA SER A 474 -3.35 -14.19 26.11
C SER A 474 -4.32 -14.52 24.99
N TYR A 475 -3.80 -15.05 23.86
CA TYR A 475 -4.64 -15.49 22.74
C TYR A 475 -5.53 -16.69 23.11
N ILE A 476 -5.00 -17.67 23.86
CA ILE A 476 -5.78 -18.82 24.36
C ILE A 476 -6.94 -18.33 25.21
N ARG A 477 -6.68 -17.43 26.20
CA ARG A 477 -7.73 -16.87 27.05
C ARG A 477 -8.86 -16.27 26.23
N LEU A 478 -8.51 -15.40 25.26
CA LEU A 478 -9.52 -14.80 24.38
C LEU A 478 -10.33 -15.85 23.62
N LYS A 479 -9.67 -16.85 23.02
CA LYS A 479 -10.35 -17.90 22.23
C LYS A 479 -11.23 -18.79 23.10
N VAL A 480 -10.77 -19.20 24.27
CA VAL A 480 -11.55 -20.01 25.23
C VAL A 480 -12.76 -19.22 25.71
N ASP A 481 -12.63 -17.93 26.05
CA ASP A 481 -13.76 -17.08 26.44
C ASP A 481 -14.82 -16.97 25.32
N MET A 482 -14.37 -16.90 24.04
CA MET A 482 -15.29 -16.91 22.91
C MET A 482 -16.03 -18.26 22.78
N LEU A 483 -15.34 -19.38 22.94
CA LEU A 483 -15.95 -20.72 22.93
C LEU A 483 -16.92 -20.90 24.09
N ALA A 484 -16.49 -20.52 25.31
CA ALA A 484 -17.31 -20.59 26.51
C ALA A 484 -18.61 -19.80 26.40
N LYS A 485 -18.55 -18.60 25.86
CA LYS A 485 -19.74 -17.77 25.58
C LYS A 485 -20.68 -18.43 24.56
N LYS A 486 -20.13 -19.05 23.48
CA LYS A 486 -20.92 -19.68 22.43
C LYS A 486 -21.60 -20.96 22.91
N ALA A 487 -20.86 -21.85 23.57
CA ALA A 487 -21.32 -23.18 23.98
C ALA A 487 -21.78 -23.25 25.46
N LYS A 488 -21.74 -22.09 26.18
CA LYS A 488 -22.16 -21.96 27.59
C LYS A 488 -21.41 -22.89 28.51
N TYR A 489 -20.06 -22.89 28.44
CA TYR A 489 -19.21 -23.65 29.38
C TYR A 489 -19.40 -23.13 30.80
N ASP A 490 -19.37 -24.02 31.76
CA ASP A 490 -19.16 -23.65 33.15
C ASP A 490 -17.70 -23.27 33.41
N ASP A 491 -17.41 -22.76 34.62
CA ASP A 491 -16.06 -22.30 34.94
C ASP A 491 -15.06 -23.47 34.97
N ASN A 492 -15.46 -24.66 35.41
CA ASN A 492 -14.59 -25.84 35.46
C ASN A 492 -14.20 -26.30 34.06
N THR A 493 -15.16 -26.43 33.17
CA THR A 493 -14.95 -26.81 31.77
C THR A 493 -14.10 -25.77 31.04
N ARG A 494 -14.37 -24.47 31.25
CA ARG A 494 -13.57 -23.40 30.68
C ARG A 494 -12.10 -23.49 31.12
N ASP A 495 -11.86 -23.67 32.42
CA ASP A 495 -10.51 -23.75 32.99
C ASP A 495 -9.79 -25.02 32.53
N ALA A 496 -10.49 -26.17 32.43
CA ALA A 496 -9.93 -27.41 31.91
C ALA A 496 -9.47 -27.28 30.45
N VAL A 497 -10.31 -26.69 29.58
CA VAL A 497 -9.96 -26.43 28.18
C VAL A 497 -8.78 -25.46 28.09
N GLN A 498 -8.81 -24.36 28.85
CA GLN A 498 -7.72 -23.39 28.89
C GLN A 498 -6.40 -24.03 29.33
N HIS A 499 -6.42 -24.82 30.38
CA HIS A 499 -5.23 -25.51 30.90
C HIS A 499 -4.62 -26.46 29.86
N HIS A 500 -5.47 -27.28 29.19
CA HIS A 500 -4.99 -28.18 28.15
C HIS A 500 -4.34 -27.43 26.97
N LEU A 501 -4.97 -26.34 26.51
CA LEU A 501 -4.42 -25.53 25.41
C LEU A 501 -3.09 -24.89 25.80
N LEU A 502 -2.97 -24.36 27.02
CA LEU A 502 -1.72 -23.78 27.53
C LEU A 502 -0.57 -24.80 27.59
N SER A 503 -0.88 -26.04 28.00
CA SER A 503 0.12 -27.10 28.13
C SER A 503 0.62 -27.64 26.78
N ASN A 504 -0.18 -27.57 25.71
CA ASN A 504 0.10 -28.22 24.44
C ASN A 504 0.40 -27.26 23.25
N ALA A 505 0.13 -25.96 23.42
CA ALA A 505 0.30 -24.98 22.32
C ALA A 505 1.76 -24.76 21.90
N SER A 506 2.74 -25.06 22.74
CA SER A 506 4.19 -24.91 22.45
C SER A 506 4.54 -23.54 21.81
N GLY A 507 3.92 -22.47 22.30
CA GLY A 507 4.11 -21.12 21.76
C GLY A 507 3.66 -20.96 20.30
N THR A 508 2.62 -21.68 19.85
CA THR A 508 2.17 -21.67 18.45
C THR A 508 0.70 -21.21 18.33
N PHE A 509 0.50 -20.00 17.84
CA PHE A 509 -0.84 -19.42 17.64
C PHE A 509 -1.70 -20.23 16.67
N LEU A 510 -1.09 -20.76 15.60
CA LEU A 510 -1.82 -21.52 14.58
C LEU A 510 -2.38 -22.82 15.16
N TRP A 511 -1.62 -23.52 16.01
CA TRP A 511 -2.11 -24.73 16.68
C TRP A 511 -3.35 -24.40 17.52
N VAL A 512 -3.29 -23.34 18.31
CA VAL A 512 -4.45 -22.87 19.12
C VAL A 512 -5.64 -22.54 18.23
N ALA A 513 -5.40 -21.81 17.12
CA ALA A 513 -6.47 -21.42 16.21
C ALA A 513 -7.18 -22.65 15.60
N LEU A 514 -6.41 -23.64 15.15
CA LEU A 514 -6.93 -24.90 14.57
C LEU A 514 -7.72 -25.71 15.59
N VAL A 515 -7.16 -25.92 16.79
CA VAL A 515 -7.87 -26.66 17.86
C VAL A 515 -9.16 -25.92 18.25
N CYS A 516 -9.13 -24.62 18.46
CA CYS A 516 -10.34 -23.86 18.79
C CYS A 516 -11.38 -23.88 17.65
N GLN A 517 -10.95 -23.99 16.38
CA GLN A 517 -11.86 -24.17 15.26
C GLN A 517 -12.58 -25.50 15.33
N GLU A 518 -11.86 -26.60 15.61
CA GLU A 518 -12.43 -27.94 15.79
C GLU A 518 -13.39 -28.00 16.99
N LEU A 519 -13.07 -27.29 18.08
CA LEU A 519 -13.92 -27.24 19.27
C LEU A 519 -15.17 -26.37 19.13
N ARG A 520 -15.28 -25.59 18.03
CA ARG A 520 -16.33 -24.57 17.88
C ARG A 520 -17.75 -25.08 17.96
N ASP A 521 -17.99 -26.28 17.45
CA ASP A 521 -19.29 -26.90 17.33
C ASP A 521 -19.44 -28.13 18.25
N VAL A 522 -18.50 -28.31 19.20
CA VAL A 522 -18.51 -29.36 20.22
C VAL A 522 -19.35 -28.89 21.41
N SER A 523 -20.19 -29.77 21.93
CA SER A 523 -21.05 -29.51 23.08
C SER A 523 -20.25 -29.35 24.39
N ALA A 524 -20.74 -28.56 25.35
CA ALA A 524 -20.06 -28.29 26.60
C ALA A 524 -19.73 -29.57 27.39
N TRP A 525 -20.60 -30.58 27.36
CA TRP A 525 -20.40 -31.83 28.08
C TRP A 525 -19.34 -32.76 27.47
N GLU A 526 -19.00 -32.55 26.18
CA GLU A 526 -18.07 -33.42 25.42
C GLU A 526 -16.69 -32.75 25.26
N VAL A 527 -16.59 -31.43 25.42
CA VAL A 527 -15.41 -30.66 25.05
C VAL A 527 -14.17 -31.04 25.84
N GLU A 528 -14.30 -31.42 27.11
CA GLU A 528 -13.16 -31.82 27.94
C GLU A 528 -12.48 -33.09 27.46
N ASP A 529 -13.25 -34.04 26.97
CA ASP A 529 -12.71 -35.29 26.40
C ASP A 529 -12.17 -35.01 25.00
N ARG A 530 -12.90 -34.24 24.20
CA ARG A 530 -12.50 -33.86 22.85
C ARG A 530 -11.18 -33.08 22.81
N VAL A 531 -10.95 -32.13 23.74
CA VAL A 531 -9.72 -31.35 23.78
C VAL A 531 -8.48 -32.21 24.06
N LYS A 532 -8.61 -33.28 24.83
CA LYS A 532 -7.52 -34.22 25.14
C LYS A 532 -7.03 -35.02 23.93
N GLU A 533 -7.84 -35.14 22.89
CA GLU A 533 -7.48 -35.87 21.68
C GLU A 533 -6.48 -35.07 20.80
N PHE A 534 -6.30 -33.76 21.03
CA PHE A 534 -5.40 -32.96 20.20
C PHE A 534 -3.95 -33.11 20.66
N PRO A 535 -3.07 -33.68 19.79
CA PRO A 535 -1.67 -33.86 20.15
C PRO A 535 -0.91 -32.53 20.14
N PRO A 536 0.18 -32.41 20.91
CA PRO A 536 1.06 -31.24 20.84
C PRO A 536 1.81 -31.21 19.52
N GLY A 537 2.03 -29.99 19.01
CA GLY A 537 2.77 -29.75 17.76
C GLY A 537 1.90 -29.74 16.50
N LEU A 538 2.35 -28.97 15.53
CA LEU A 538 1.57 -28.67 14.33
C LEU A 538 1.51 -29.87 13.37
N ASP A 539 2.61 -30.58 13.19
CA ASP A 539 2.69 -31.71 12.28
C ASP A 539 1.82 -32.89 12.73
N THR A 540 1.89 -33.21 14.02
CA THR A 540 1.06 -34.26 14.63
C THR A 540 -0.42 -33.92 14.56
N LEU A 541 -0.76 -32.63 14.70
CA LEU A 541 -2.13 -32.16 14.49
C LEU A 541 -2.58 -32.36 13.03
N TYR A 542 -1.72 -32.03 12.05
CA TYR A 542 -2.04 -32.23 10.64
C TYR A 542 -2.21 -33.72 10.29
N TRP A 543 -1.36 -34.59 10.82
CA TRP A 543 -1.55 -36.05 10.64
C TRP A 543 -2.90 -36.51 11.18
N ARG A 544 -3.25 -36.10 12.40
CA ARG A 544 -4.56 -36.41 12.98
C ARG A 544 -5.73 -35.91 12.10
N MET A 545 -5.63 -34.73 11.55
CA MET A 545 -6.65 -34.18 10.65
C MET A 545 -6.77 -34.99 9.35
N LEU A 546 -5.65 -35.49 8.79
CA LEU A 546 -5.67 -36.39 7.63
C LEU A 546 -6.29 -37.73 7.97
N ASP A 547 -5.96 -38.33 9.11
CA ASP A 547 -6.54 -39.58 9.57
C ASP A 547 -8.07 -39.49 9.69
N GLN A 548 -8.59 -38.37 10.17
CA GLN A 548 -10.02 -38.10 10.22
C GLN A 548 -10.65 -38.04 8.81
N ILE A 549 -9.97 -37.37 7.87
CA ILE A 549 -10.43 -37.32 6.47
C ILE A 549 -10.45 -38.73 5.86
N TRP A 550 -9.40 -39.51 6.05
CA TRP A 550 -9.29 -40.85 5.47
C TRP A 550 -10.29 -41.88 6.07
N SER A 551 -10.66 -41.65 7.33
CA SER A 551 -11.71 -42.44 7.99
C SER A 551 -13.11 -42.10 7.51
N SER A 552 -13.27 -41.02 6.73
CA SER A 552 -14.56 -40.55 6.21
C SER A 552 -14.99 -41.36 4.95
N ARG A 553 -16.31 -41.36 4.69
CA ARG A 553 -16.89 -41.94 3.45
C ARG A 553 -16.42 -41.23 2.18
N HIS A 554 -15.89 -40.01 2.31
CA HIS A 554 -15.52 -39.13 1.22
C HIS A 554 -14.00 -38.97 1.09
N ALA A 555 -13.21 -39.85 1.72
CA ALA A 555 -11.75 -39.81 1.76
C ALA A 555 -11.11 -39.54 0.38
N LYS A 556 -11.49 -40.32 -0.65
CA LYS A 556 -10.96 -40.17 -2.02
C LYS A 556 -11.27 -38.80 -2.63
N LEU A 557 -12.48 -38.29 -2.40
CA LEU A 557 -12.88 -36.97 -2.91
C LEU A 557 -12.07 -35.85 -2.22
N CYS A 558 -11.96 -35.91 -0.90
CA CYS A 558 -11.18 -34.93 -0.12
C CYS A 558 -9.69 -34.98 -0.48
N SER A 559 -9.10 -36.17 -0.63
CA SER A 559 -7.69 -36.31 -1.07
C SER A 559 -7.47 -35.68 -2.46
N ASN A 560 -8.38 -35.89 -3.41
CA ASN A 560 -8.30 -35.27 -4.73
C ASN A 560 -8.40 -33.74 -4.66
N ILE A 561 -9.31 -33.19 -3.83
CA ILE A 561 -9.44 -31.77 -3.62
C ILE A 561 -8.15 -31.20 -3.00
N LEU A 562 -7.62 -31.82 -1.95
CA LEU A 562 -6.38 -31.40 -1.31
C LEU A 562 -5.19 -31.45 -2.28
N ALA A 563 -5.08 -32.51 -3.09
CA ALA A 563 -4.05 -32.63 -4.12
C ALA A 563 -4.13 -31.48 -5.15
N ILE A 564 -5.32 -31.19 -5.67
CA ILE A 564 -5.51 -30.11 -6.66
C ILE A 564 -5.23 -28.74 -6.04
N VAL A 565 -5.84 -28.45 -4.87
CA VAL A 565 -5.66 -27.13 -4.22
C VAL A 565 -4.20 -26.90 -3.81
N SER A 566 -3.42 -27.97 -3.55
CA SER A 566 -2.00 -27.84 -3.20
C SER A 566 -1.08 -27.49 -4.37
N VAL A 567 -1.48 -27.78 -5.62
CA VAL A 567 -0.65 -27.53 -6.82
C VAL A 567 -1.11 -26.33 -7.64
N VAL A 568 -2.30 -25.78 -7.39
CA VAL A 568 -2.78 -24.60 -8.11
C VAL A 568 -1.92 -23.37 -7.81
N ARG A 569 -1.84 -22.47 -8.80
CA ARG A 569 -0.99 -21.28 -8.79
C ARG A 569 -1.60 -20.08 -8.05
N ARG A 570 -2.92 -20.10 -7.83
CA ARG A 570 -3.66 -19.13 -7.01
C ARG A 570 -4.85 -19.82 -6.34
N PRO A 571 -5.44 -19.23 -5.31
CA PRO A 571 -6.73 -19.69 -4.80
C PRO A 571 -7.76 -19.80 -5.93
N ILE A 572 -8.52 -20.90 -5.95
CA ILE A 572 -9.51 -21.19 -6.99
C ILE A 572 -10.93 -21.00 -6.46
N THR A 573 -11.84 -20.68 -7.35
CA THR A 573 -13.27 -20.59 -7.03
C THR A 573 -13.94 -21.96 -7.01
N LEU A 574 -15.14 -22.02 -6.42
CA LEU A 574 -15.96 -23.24 -6.46
C LEU A 574 -16.23 -23.69 -7.90
N ASP A 575 -16.52 -22.74 -8.81
CA ASP A 575 -16.76 -23.04 -10.23
C ASP A 575 -15.53 -23.65 -10.91
N GLU A 576 -14.34 -23.12 -10.63
CA GLU A 576 -13.09 -23.62 -11.15
C GLU A 576 -12.74 -25.01 -10.59
N LEU A 577 -12.96 -25.23 -9.28
CA LEU A 577 -12.73 -26.54 -8.66
C LEU A 577 -13.58 -27.64 -9.31
N THR A 578 -14.86 -27.37 -9.58
CA THR A 578 -15.76 -28.36 -10.21
C THR A 578 -15.33 -28.78 -11.62
N CYS A 579 -14.49 -27.98 -12.28
CA CYS A 579 -13.91 -28.37 -13.56
C CYS A 579 -12.79 -29.41 -13.44
N PHE A 580 -12.11 -29.46 -12.29
CA PHE A 580 -10.95 -30.32 -12.08
C PHE A 580 -11.32 -31.59 -11.31
N VAL A 581 -12.32 -31.54 -10.44
CA VAL A 581 -12.75 -32.65 -9.59
C VAL A 581 -14.10 -33.19 -10.07
N GLU A 582 -14.22 -34.49 -10.21
CA GLU A 582 -15.51 -35.13 -10.47
C GLU A 582 -16.39 -35.07 -9.23
N MET A 583 -17.34 -34.13 -9.28
CA MET A 583 -18.30 -33.97 -8.19
C MET A 583 -19.50 -34.90 -8.34
N PRO A 584 -20.07 -35.41 -7.22
CA PRO A 584 -21.32 -36.15 -7.28
C PRO A 584 -22.43 -35.32 -7.97
N THR A 585 -23.24 -35.95 -8.80
CA THR A 585 -24.26 -35.28 -9.66
C THR A 585 -25.25 -34.38 -8.88
N ARG A 586 -25.49 -34.67 -7.60
CA ARG A 586 -26.38 -33.88 -6.72
C ARG A 586 -25.70 -32.62 -6.15
N VAL A 587 -24.40 -32.47 -6.32
CA VAL A 587 -23.59 -31.39 -5.74
C VAL A 587 -23.24 -30.33 -6.79
N SER A 588 -23.13 -30.76 -8.04
CA SER A 588 -22.81 -29.85 -9.15
C SER A 588 -23.85 -28.73 -9.26
N GLY A 589 -23.42 -27.46 -9.18
CA GLY A 589 -24.28 -26.28 -9.23
C GLY A 589 -24.96 -25.90 -7.90
N ASN A 590 -24.68 -26.60 -6.80
CA ASN A 590 -25.19 -26.28 -5.47
C ASN A 590 -24.07 -25.78 -4.55
N ASP A 591 -23.97 -24.48 -4.37
CA ASP A 591 -22.92 -23.84 -3.57
C ASP A 591 -22.89 -24.32 -2.11
N LYS A 592 -24.05 -24.58 -1.50
CA LYS A 592 -24.11 -25.07 -0.12
C LYS A 592 -23.51 -26.47 -0.01
N ALA A 593 -23.86 -27.38 -0.93
CA ALA A 593 -23.32 -28.72 -0.95
C ALA A 593 -21.80 -28.73 -1.27
N LEU A 594 -21.35 -27.84 -2.14
CA LEU A 594 -19.91 -27.65 -2.41
C LEU A 594 -19.18 -27.13 -1.15
N ALA A 595 -19.74 -26.19 -0.43
CA ALA A 595 -19.18 -25.69 0.83
C ALA A 595 -19.08 -26.80 1.90
N GLU A 596 -20.09 -27.68 1.99
CA GLU A 596 -20.06 -28.86 2.88
C GLU A 596 -18.95 -29.82 2.51
N ILE A 597 -18.71 -30.06 1.21
CA ILE A 597 -17.60 -30.92 0.75
C ILE A 597 -16.24 -30.29 1.11
N ILE A 598 -16.07 -28.96 0.92
CA ILE A 598 -14.84 -28.29 1.33
C ILE A 598 -14.64 -28.41 2.85
N ALA A 599 -15.71 -28.30 3.63
CA ALA A 599 -15.64 -28.49 5.07
C ALA A 599 -15.22 -29.94 5.46
N LEU A 600 -15.54 -30.95 4.66
CA LEU A 600 -15.05 -32.31 4.86
C LEU A 600 -13.53 -32.48 4.69
N CYS A 601 -12.87 -31.53 4.00
CA CYS A 601 -11.40 -31.49 3.95
C CYS A 601 -10.79 -30.99 5.29
N GLY A 602 -11.59 -30.89 6.34
CA GLY A 602 -11.14 -30.48 7.66
C GLY A 602 -10.59 -29.06 7.68
N SER A 603 -9.83 -28.76 8.72
CA SER A 603 -9.24 -27.41 8.89
C SER A 603 -8.01 -27.15 7.99
N PHE A 604 -7.80 -27.91 6.90
CA PHE A 604 -6.78 -27.60 5.88
C PHE A 604 -7.20 -26.44 4.96
N LEU A 605 -8.47 -26.39 4.59
CA LEU A 605 -9.01 -25.45 3.63
C LEU A 605 -9.99 -24.47 4.28
N THR A 606 -10.08 -23.30 3.69
CA THR A 606 -11.09 -22.27 4.02
C THR A 606 -11.80 -21.84 2.75
N LEU A 607 -13.11 -21.60 2.88
CA LEU A 607 -13.94 -21.06 1.80
C LEU A 607 -14.37 -19.65 2.18
N ARG A 608 -14.05 -18.67 1.32
CA ARG A 608 -14.45 -17.26 1.49
C ARG A 608 -14.94 -16.72 0.16
N GLU A 609 -16.11 -16.12 0.14
CA GLU A 609 -16.69 -15.50 -1.06
C GLU A 609 -16.57 -16.39 -2.31
N ARG A 610 -16.85 -17.70 -2.19
CA ARG A 610 -16.69 -18.73 -3.24
C ARG A 610 -15.24 -19.08 -3.62
N THR A 611 -14.22 -18.58 -2.90
CA THR A 611 -12.81 -18.86 -3.15
C THR A 611 -12.25 -19.82 -2.11
N ILE A 612 -11.54 -20.85 -2.56
CA ILE A 612 -10.92 -21.90 -1.74
C ILE A 612 -9.43 -21.59 -1.60
N ALA A 613 -8.95 -21.60 -0.36
CA ALA A 613 -7.54 -21.42 -0.04
C ALA A 613 -7.12 -22.31 1.14
N PHE A 614 -5.82 -22.54 1.30
CA PHE A 614 -5.31 -23.12 2.54
C PHE A 614 -5.50 -22.18 3.72
N VAL A 615 -5.80 -22.73 4.89
CA VAL A 615 -5.86 -21.96 6.15
C VAL A 615 -4.52 -21.31 6.45
N HIS A 616 -3.44 -22.01 6.14
CA HIS A 616 -2.07 -21.50 6.31
C HIS A 616 -1.11 -22.22 5.35
N GLN A 617 -0.02 -21.55 4.94
CA GLN A 617 0.98 -22.12 4.04
C GLN A 617 1.60 -23.42 4.60
N SER A 618 1.80 -23.51 5.92
CA SER A 618 2.35 -24.73 6.53
C SER A 618 1.48 -25.97 6.32
N ALA A 619 0.17 -25.81 6.12
CA ALA A 619 -0.72 -26.92 5.79
C ALA A 619 -0.42 -27.45 4.37
N LYS A 620 -0.22 -26.56 3.41
CA LYS A 620 0.24 -26.91 2.05
C LYS A 620 1.61 -27.61 2.08
N ASP A 621 2.56 -27.01 2.80
CA ASP A 621 3.93 -27.55 2.91
C ASP A 621 3.93 -28.95 3.53
N PHE A 622 3.10 -29.17 4.55
CA PHE A 622 2.94 -30.47 5.18
C PHE A 622 2.43 -31.52 4.17
N LEU A 623 1.40 -31.18 3.37
CA LEU A 623 0.86 -32.11 2.37
C LEU A 623 1.88 -32.43 1.27
N VAL A 624 2.68 -31.44 0.83
CA VAL A 624 3.64 -31.60 -0.27
C VAL A 624 4.94 -32.29 0.19
N GLN A 625 5.34 -32.11 1.46
CA GLN A 625 6.66 -32.59 1.95
C GLN A 625 6.57 -33.80 2.86
N LYS A 626 5.54 -33.86 3.73
CA LYS A 626 5.44 -34.87 4.79
C LYS A 626 4.37 -35.94 4.52
N ALA A 627 3.28 -35.57 3.87
CA ALA A 627 2.19 -36.44 3.46
C ALA A 627 2.17 -36.67 1.94
N TYR A 628 3.34 -36.64 1.30
CA TYR A 628 3.47 -36.65 -0.15
C TYR A 628 2.88 -37.95 -0.76
N ASP A 629 3.29 -39.11 -0.26
CA ASP A 629 2.90 -40.39 -0.83
C ASP A 629 1.39 -40.65 -0.67
N GLU A 630 0.81 -40.17 0.41
CA GLU A 630 -0.61 -40.30 0.70
C GLU A 630 -1.49 -39.39 -0.15
N ILE A 631 -1.01 -38.16 -0.44
CA ILE A 631 -1.75 -37.16 -1.22
C ILE A 631 -1.51 -37.34 -2.73
N TYR A 632 -0.31 -37.78 -3.12
CA TYR A 632 0.07 -37.97 -4.51
C TYR A 632 0.46 -39.40 -4.86
N PRO A 633 -0.44 -40.38 -4.72
CA PRO A 633 -0.10 -41.81 -4.97
C PRO A 633 0.36 -42.07 -6.42
N SER A 634 -0.04 -41.21 -7.35
CA SER A 634 0.40 -41.24 -8.77
C SER A 634 1.41 -40.15 -9.08
N LYS A 635 2.09 -39.57 -8.08
CA LYS A 635 3.01 -38.44 -8.14
C LYS A 635 2.33 -37.07 -8.44
N ILE A 636 2.97 -36.00 -8.05
CA ILE A 636 2.47 -34.62 -8.21
C ILE A 636 2.37 -34.21 -9.69
N GLU A 637 3.26 -34.75 -10.54
CA GLU A 637 3.28 -34.51 -11.99
C GLU A 637 2.00 -35.02 -12.67
N HIS A 638 1.42 -36.09 -12.17
CA HIS A 638 0.15 -36.60 -12.64
C HIS A 638 -1.02 -35.66 -12.32
N VAL A 639 -1.00 -35.02 -11.16
CA VAL A 639 -2.01 -33.99 -10.81
C VAL A 639 -1.89 -32.76 -11.73
N HIS A 640 -0.67 -32.33 -12.03
CA HIS A 640 -0.43 -31.29 -13.00
C HIS A 640 -0.96 -31.65 -14.38
N TYR A 641 -0.68 -32.87 -14.87
CA TYR A 641 -1.19 -33.37 -16.15
C TYR A 641 -2.73 -33.39 -16.17
N MET A 642 -3.35 -33.84 -15.11
CA MET A 642 -4.82 -33.89 -15.01
C MET A 642 -5.42 -32.47 -15.09
N ILE A 643 -4.85 -31.48 -14.36
CA ILE A 643 -5.31 -30.09 -14.43
C ILE A 643 -5.12 -29.52 -15.82
N PHE A 644 -3.96 -29.77 -16.46
CA PHE A 644 -3.68 -29.37 -17.84
C PHE A 644 -4.73 -29.94 -18.81
N SER A 645 -4.95 -31.24 -18.80
CA SER A 645 -5.89 -31.92 -19.68
C SER A 645 -7.33 -31.41 -19.50
N LYS A 646 -7.77 -31.27 -18.26
CA LYS A 646 -9.08 -30.70 -17.93
C LYS A 646 -9.18 -29.22 -18.33
N SER A 647 -8.11 -28.44 -18.21
CA SER A 647 -8.07 -27.04 -18.64
C SER A 647 -8.34 -26.91 -20.13
N LEU A 648 -7.68 -27.70 -20.97
CA LEU A 648 -7.95 -27.71 -22.43
C LEU A 648 -9.39 -28.10 -22.73
N GLN A 649 -9.93 -29.08 -22.01
CA GLN A 649 -11.33 -29.50 -22.16
C GLN A 649 -12.30 -28.36 -21.81
N VAL A 650 -12.13 -27.72 -20.65
CA VAL A 650 -12.98 -26.62 -20.20
C VAL A 650 -12.93 -25.46 -21.18
N MET A 651 -11.73 -25.06 -21.60
CA MET A 651 -11.56 -23.97 -22.58
C MET A 651 -12.22 -24.32 -23.92
N SER A 652 -12.06 -25.55 -24.41
CA SER A 652 -12.68 -25.97 -25.68
C SER A 652 -14.21 -26.01 -25.64
N GLN A 653 -14.80 -26.19 -24.45
CA GLN A 653 -16.26 -26.20 -24.25
C GLN A 653 -16.82 -24.80 -24.00
N THR A 654 -16.04 -23.91 -23.37
CA THR A 654 -16.50 -22.60 -22.91
C THR A 654 -16.21 -21.49 -23.90
N LEU A 655 -15.01 -21.51 -24.51
CA LEU A 655 -14.54 -20.40 -25.32
C LEU A 655 -15.25 -20.37 -26.68
N ARG A 656 -15.79 -19.22 -27.00
CA ARG A 656 -16.45 -18.93 -28.28
C ARG A 656 -16.21 -17.47 -28.67
N ARG A 657 -16.44 -17.15 -29.93
CA ARG A 657 -16.39 -15.77 -30.43
C ARG A 657 -17.38 -14.89 -29.67
N ASP A 658 -16.95 -13.69 -29.32
CA ASP A 658 -17.75 -12.65 -28.67
C ASP A 658 -18.49 -13.16 -27.41
N ILE A 659 -17.71 -13.75 -26.49
CA ILE A 659 -18.25 -14.47 -25.33
C ILE A 659 -19.04 -13.54 -24.36
N TYR A 660 -18.81 -12.22 -24.41
CA TYR A 660 -19.54 -11.21 -23.62
C TYR A 660 -20.57 -10.43 -24.46
N ASP A 661 -20.83 -10.86 -25.71
CA ASP A 661 -21.80 -10.26 -26.63
C ASP A 661 -21.57 -8.73 -26.81
N LEU A 662 -20.30 -8.32 -26.99
CA LEU A 662 -19.90 -6.92 -27.15
C LEU A 662 -20.20 -6.35 -28.55
N THR A 663 -20.45 -7.22 -29.51
CA THR A 663 -20.87 -6.92 -30.92
C THR A 663 -19.86 -6.16 -31.78
N ALA A 664 -18.85 -5.51 -31.20
CA ALA A 664 -17.84 -4.73 -31.92
C ALA A 664 -16.39 -5.13 -31.53
N PRO A 665 -15.52 -5.46 -32.49
CA PRO A 665 -14.08 -5.63 -32.23
C PRO A 665 -13.45 -4.31 -31.74
N GLY A 666 -12.52 -4.41 -30.79
CA GLY A 666 -11.82 -3.22 -30.26
C GLY A 666 -12.62 -2.43 -29.24
N PHE A 667 -13.66 -3.02 -28.64
CA PHE A 667 -14.40 -2.39 -27.55
C PHE A 667 -13.47 -2.11 -26.34
N PRO A 668 -13.41 -0.87 -25.83
CA PRO A 668 -12.47 -0.50 -24.78
C PRO A 668 -12.71 -1.32 -23.51
N ILE A 669 -11.67 -1.99 -22.97
CA ILE A 669 -11.78 -2.90 -21.84
C ILE A 669 -12.39 -2.23 -20.58
N HIS A 670 -12.09 -0.95 -20.36
CA HIS A 670 -12.64 -0.19 -19.21
C HIS A 670 -14.15 0.07 -19.30
N GLN A 671 -14.75 -0.12 -20.47
CA GLN A 671 -16.21 0.02 -20.69
C GLN A 671 -16.91 -1.34 -20.70
N VAL A 672 -16.17 -2.45 -20.69
CA VAL A 672 -16.73 -3.80 -20.67
C VAL A 672 -17.41 -4.05 -19.34
N LYS A 673 -18.71 -4.29 -19.36
CA LYS A 673 -19.48 -4.76 -18.20
C LYS A 673 -19.44 -6.28 -18.17
N ARG A 674 -19.00 -6.85 -17.06
CA ARG A 674 -18.99 -8.29 -16.86
C ARG A 674 -20.44 -8.81 -16.80
N PRO A 675 -20.84 -9.78 -17.63
CA PRO A 675 -22.17 -10.40 -17.54
C PRO A 675 -22.39 -11.11 -16.21
N ASN A 676 -23.63 -11.22 -15.81
CA ASN A 676 -24.03 -12.01 -14.64
C ASN A 676 -25.18 -12.96 -15.05
N PRO A 677 -24.96 -14.30 -15.08
CA PRO A 677 -23.72 -15.02 -14.72
C PRO A 677 -22.58 -14.77 -15.71
N ASP A 678 -21.33 -14.78 -15.20
CA ASP A 678 -20.13 -14.63 -16.01
C ASP A 678 -19.81 -15.95 -16.75
N PRO A 679 -19.87 -16.02 -18.08
CA PRO A 679 -19.60 -17.24 -18.84
C PRO A 679 -18.13 -17.70 -18.72
N LEU A 680 -17.20 -16.82 -18.34
CA LEU A 680 -15.79 -17.16 -18.13
C LEU A 680 -15.49 -17.62 -16.70
N SER A 681 -16.45 -17.62 -15.76
CA SER A 681 -16.20 -17.91 -14.34
C SER A 681 -15.47 -19.22 -14.08
N SER A 682 -15.83 -20.29 -14.78
CA SER A 682 -15.22 -21.61 -14.66
C SER A 682 -13.92 -21.78 -15.46
N ALA A 683 -13.69 -20.96 -16.49
CA ALA A 683 -12.56 -21.11 -17.41
C ALA A 683 -11.38 -20.17 -17.08
N ARG A 684 -11.55 -19.17 -16.19
CA ARG A 684 -10.53 -18.15 -15.90
C ARG A 684 -9.20 -18.76 -15.49
N TYR A 685 -9.21 -19.70 -14.55
CA TYR A 685 -8.00 -20.39 -14.11
C TYR A 685 -7.32 -21.11 -15.26
N SER A 686 -8.11 -21.87 -16.01
CA SER A 686 -7.64 -22.64 -17.15
C SER A 686 -6.99 -21.78 -18.22
N CYS A 687 -7.60 -20.62 -18.57
CA CYS A 687 -7.04 -19.70 -19.56
C CYS A 687 -5.65 -19.18 -19.19
N ILE A 688 -5.37 -18.98 -17.91
CA ILE A 688 -4.12 -18.36 -17.43
C ILE A 688 -3.03 -19.41 -17.18
N TYR A 689 -3.36 -20.57 -16.62
CA TYR A 689 -2.36 -21.47 -15.99
C TYR A 689 -2.18 -22.84 -16.67
N TRP A 690 -2.88 -23.13 -17.77
CA TRP A 690 -2.77 -24.44 -18.44
C TRP A 690 -1.34 -24.74 -18.92
N VAL A 691 -0.60 -23.74 -19.39
CA VAL A 691 0.80 -23.88 -19.83
C VAL A 691 1.70 -24.20 -18.63
N ASP A 692 1.54 -23.50 -17.51
CA ASP A 692 2.32 -23.76 -16.30
C ASP A 692 2.16 -25.20 -15.79
N HIS A 693 0.92 -25.71 -15.85
CA HIS A 693 0.66 -27.10 -15.49
C HIS A 693 1.26 -28.09 -16.48
N LEU A 694 1.18 -27.81 -17.78
CA LEU A 694 1.84 -28.64 -18.81
C LEU A 694 3.36 -28.67 -18.61
N LEU A 695 3.98 -27.54 -18.30
CA LEU A 695 5.43 -27.45 -18.06
C LEU A 695 5.86 -28.13 -16.75
N SER A 696 4.96 -28.29 -15.80
CA SER A 696 5.18 -28.96 -14.52
C SER A 696 4.89 -30.47 -14.57
N CYS A 697 4.41 -31.00 -15.71
CA CYS A 697 4.23 -32.44 -15.91
C CYS A 697 5.56 -33.13 -16.19
N ASP A 698 5.66 -34.40 -15.82
CA ASP A 698 6.68 -35.28 -16.39
C ASP A 698 6.35 -35.51 -17.86
N LEU A 699 7.29 -35.15 -18.76
CA LEU A 699 7.13 -35.24 -20.23
C LEU A 699 7.22 -36.71 -20.74
N SER A 700 7.14 -37.69 -19.85
CA SER A 700 7.05 -39.09 -20.23
C SER A 700 5.74 -39.41 -20.97
N ALA A 701 5.83 -40.12 -22.06
CA ALA A 701 4.78 -40.72 -22.91
C ALA A 701 3.48 -39.89 -23.17
N ASN A 702 2.74 -39.49 -22.16
CA ASN A 702 1.42 -38.85 -22.35
C ASN A 702 1.51 -37.37 -22.70
N ALA A 703 2.27 -36.55 -21.95
CA ALA A 703 2.43 -35.11 -22.21
C ALA A 703 3.22 -34.86 -23.50
N ALA A 704 4.17 -35.72 -23.86
CA ALA A 704 4.85 -35.65 -25.14
C ALA A 704 3.87 -35.83 -26.31
N HIS A 705 2.91 -36.74 -26.23
CA HIS A 705 1.89 -36.94 -27.26
C HIS A 705 1.00 -35.74 -27.46
N ASP A 706 0.67 -35.01 -26.39
CA ASP A 706 -0.14 -33.77 -26.46
C ASP A 706 0.57 -32.61 -27.16
N LEU A 707 1.91 -32.60 -27.13
CA LEU A 707 2.74 -31.57 -27.75
C LEU A 707 3.06 -31.83 -29.22
N HIS A 708 2.83 -33.06 -29.73
CA HIS A 708 3.06 -33.37 -31.16
C HIS A 708 2.04 -32.73 -32.09
N ASN A 709 2.38 -32.68 -33.35
CA ASN A 709 1.48 -32.24 -34.42
C ASN A 709 0.24 -33.17 -34.46
N GLY A 710 -0.95 -32.58 -34.29
CA GLY A 710 -2.20 -33.31 -34.14
C GLY A 710 -2.57 -33.72 -32.69
N GLY A 711 -1.72 -33.40 -31.70
CA GLY A 711 -2.02 -33.57 -30.29
C GLY A 711 -3.08 -32.60 -29.75
N SER A 712 -3.37 -32.66 -28.46
CA SER A 712 -4.43 -31.86 -27.83
C SER A 712 -4.12 -30.36 -27.85
N VAL A 713 -2.86 -29.97 -27.62
CA VAL A 713 -2.40 -28.57 -27.69
C VAL A 713 -2.57 -28.02 -29.11
N HIS A 714 -2.10 -28.78 -30.12
CA HIS A 714 -2.24 -28.36 -31.51
C HIS A 714 -3.70 -28.19 -31.92
N LYS A 715 -4.56 -29.14 -31.57
CA LYS A 715 -6.00 -29.06 -31.85
C LYS A 715 -6.67 -27.87 -31.16
N PHE A 716 -6.28 -27.59 -29.91
CA PHE A 716 -6.80 -26.43 -29.17
C PHE A 716 -6.38 -25.13 -29.83
N LEU A 717 -5.10 -24.96 -30.16
CA LEU A 717 -4.59 -23.73 -30.81
C LEU A 717 -5.23 -23.53 -32.18
N LEU A 718 -5.41 -24.55 -32.98
CA LEU A 718 -6.07 -24.42 -34.29
C LEU A 718 -7.54 -23.99 -34.21
N ARG A 719 -8.27 -24.42 -33.18
CA ARG A 719 -9.71 -24.19 -33.06
C ARG A 719 -10.07 -22.97 -32.23
N SER A 720 -9.33 -22.71 -31.17
CA SER A 720 -9.74 -21.82 -30.09
C SER A 720 -8.74 -20.69 -29.80
N TYR A 721 -7.64 -20.57 -30.53
CA TYR A 721 -6.59 -19.60 -30.25
C TYR A 721 -7.12 -18.15 -30.15
N LEU A 722 -7.88 -17.68 -31.14
CA LEU A 722 -8.43 -16.32 -31.13
C LEU A 722 -9.46 -16.11 -30.00
N TYR A 723 -10.26 -17.13 -29.69
CA TYR A 723 -11.21 -17.05 -28.57
C TYR A 723 -10.49 -17.06 -27.22
N TRP A 724 -9.35 -17.74 -27.14
CA TRP A 724 -8.50 -17.72 -25.94
C TRP A 724 -7.85 -16.34 -25.75
N LEU A 725 -7.34 -15.69 -26.81
CA LEU A 725 -6.83 -14.32 -26.76
C LEU A 725 -7.91 -13.33 -26.34
N GLU A 726 -9.11 -13.45 -26.90
CA GLU A 726 -10.27 -12.65 -26.51
C GLU A 726 -10.59 -12.84 -25.01
N ALA A 727 -10.67 -14.08 -24.54
CA ALA A 727 -10.91 -14.37 -23.13
C ALA A 727 -9.84 -13.78 -22.21
N LEU A 728 -8.55 -13.90 -22.56
CA LEU A 728 -7.46 -13.31 -21.80
C LEU A 728 -7.51 -11.77 -21.79
N SER A 729 -7.90 -11.15 -22.91
CA SER A 729 -8.15 -9.71 -22.98
C SER A 729 -9.27 -9.30 -22.02
N LEU A 730 -10.39 -10.02 -22.01
CA LEU A 730 -11.54 -9.78 -21.10
C LEU A 730 -11.21 -10.04 -19.63
N ILE A 731 -10.29 -10.96 -19.35
CA ILE A 731 -9.77 -11.24 -18.00
C ILE A 731 -8.78 -10.17 -17.55
N GLY A 732 -8.13 -9.45 -18.50
CA GLY A 732 -7.08 -8.47 -18.25
C GLY A 732 -5.66 -9.07 -18.19
N GLU A 733 -5.46 -10.30 -18.70
CA GLU A 733 -4.22 -11.08 -18.63
C GLU A 733 -3.61 -11.35 -20.02
N LEU A 734 -3.84 -10.46 -20.98
CA LEU A 734 -3.37 -10.65 -22.36
C LEU A 734 -1.83 -10.69 -22.46
N SER A 735 -1.13 -9.92 -21.61
CA SER A 735 0.34 -9.91 -21.54
C SER A 735 0.94 -11.27 -21.16
N ALA A 736 0.22 -12.08 -20.40
CA ALA A 736 0.66 -13.43 -20.00
C ALA A 736 0.82 -14.38 -21.21
N VAL A 737 0.13 -14.12 -22.33
CA VAL A 737 0.24 -14.95 -23.55
C VAL A 737 1.66 -15.01 -24.07
N ILE A 738 2.37 -13.89 -24.10
CA ILE A 738 3.74 -13.81 -24.62
C ILE A 738 4.65 -14.73 -23.79
N LEU A 739 4.55 -14.66 -22.48
CA LEU A 739 5.34 -15.51 -21.56
C LEU A 739 4.98 -16.99 -21.72
N MET A 740 3.68 -17.30 -21.80
CA MET A 740 3.21 -18.68 -22.01
C MET A 740 3.71 -19.27 -23.34
N MET A 741 3.58 -18.52 -24.43
CA MET A 741 4.01 -19.00 -25.74
C MET A 741 5.54 -19.10 -25.85
N THR A 742 6.28 -18.17 -25.26
CA THR A 742 7.76 -18.23 -25.20
C THR A 742 8.22 -19.46 -24.40
N SER A 743 7.55 -19.76 -23.29
CA SER A 743 7.89 -20.93 -22.44
C SER A 743 7.50 -22.27 -23.11
N LEU A 744 6.47 -22.26 -23.94
CA LEU A 744 5.99 -23.44 -24.66
C LEU A 744 6.86 -23.76 -25.89
N GLN A 745 7.39 -22.75 -26.57
CA GLN A 745 8.14 -22.86 -27.82
C GLN A 745 9.29 -23.88 -27.78
N PRO A 746 10.16 -23.95 -26.76
CA PRO A 746 11.25 -24.93 -26.72
C PRO A 746 10.79 -26.39 -26.57
N ARG A 747 9.54 -26.62 -26.21
CA ARG A 747 8.95 -27.93 -25.95
C ARG A 747 8.14 -28.47 -27.11
N LEU A 748 7.85 -27.65 -28.12
CA LEU A 748 7.10 -28.04 -29.30
C LEU A 748 8.06 -28.60 -30.34
N ASP A 749 7.59 -29.63 -31.05
CA ASP A 749 8.38 -30.27 -32.10
C ASP A 749 8.72 -29.26 -33.23
N VAL A 750 9.89 -29.42 -33.86
CA VAL A 750 10.39 -28.52 -34.93
C VAL A 750 9.41 -28.40 -36.09
N SER A 751 8.52 -29.41 -36.28
CA SER A 751 7.43 -29.39 -37.26
C SER A 751 6.25 -28.49 -36.87
N PHE A 752 6.18 -28.04 -35.62
CA PHE A 752 5.10 -27.20 -35.10
C PHE A 752 5.39 -25.74 -35.47
N ASN A 753 4.77 -25.23 -36.52
CA ASN A 753 5.05 -23.90 -37.02
C ASN A 753 4.36 -22.81 -36.20
N LEU A 754 4.86 -22.55 -34.95
CA LEU A 754 4.46 -21.46 -34.08
C LEU A 754 4.73 -20.08 -34.64
N TYR A 755 5.55 -19.99 -35.69
CA TYR A 755 5.89 -18.73 -36.35
C TYR A 755 4.65 -17.95 -36.84
N TYR A 756 3.59 -18.67 -37.24
CA TYR A 756 2.31 -18.05 -37.61
C TYR A 756 1.56 -17.46 -36.42
N TYR A 757 1.66 -18.05 -35.23
CA TYR A 757 0.98 -17.60 -34.04
C TYR A 757 1.70 -16.42 -33.36
N HIS A 758 3.02 -16.37 -33.45
CA HIS A 758 3.84 -15.25 -32.93
C HIS A 758 3.71 -13.96 -33.77
N LYS A 759 3.36 -14.06 -35.07
CA LYS A 759 3.12 -12.89 -35.94
C LYS A 759 1.73 -12.28 -35.74
N CYS A 760 0.82 -12.95 -35.07
CA CYS A 760 -0.54 -12.45 -34.82
C CYS A 760 -0.67 -11.76 -33.45
N LEU A 761 0.38 -11.77 -32.62
CA LEU A 761 0.55 -10.98 -31.41
C LEU A 761 1.34 -9.71 -31.72
#